data_0c050612b4bd38613eb764841db390af
#
_entry.id   0c050612b4bd38613eb764841db390af
#
_cell.length_a   1.000
_cell.length_b   1.000
_cell.length_c   1.000
_cell.angle_alpha   90.00
_cell.angle_beta   90.00
_cell.angle_gamma   90.00
#
_symmetry.space_group_name_H-M   'P 1'
#
loop_
_entity.id
_entity.type
_entity.pdbx_description
1 polymer ?
#
loop_
_entity_poly.entity_id
_entity_poly.type
_entity_poly.pdbx_seq_one_letter_code
_entity_poly.pdbx_strand_id
1 'polypeptide(L)'
;MPEAAVNKKWDFWIDRGGTFTDVIGRDPQGRLHPRKLLSENPEVYADAAIQGIRDLLGLKSGTAIPADRIGDIKMGTTVATNALLERKGDRVLLLITKGFRDALRIAYQARPDIFAKEIILPEQVYERVIEIDERVRADGCVERLLDIAACRPAIEQAKADGIDAVAIVFMHAWKYPDHEKAVAKVCRKIGFEQISVSHEVSPLIKLVGRGDTTVVDAYLSPILSRYVQRVAGELGPGPRLMFMMSSGGLTAADMFQGKDALLSGPAGGVVGMVETAKLAGFDKVIGFDMGGTSTDVAHYDGEYERAFDTEVAGVRIRAPMMRIHTVAAGGGSILHYEAGRFRVGPDSAGANPGPAAYRRGGPLAITDANVMLGKLRPDFFPTIFGPGQDQPLDVETVRDKFAALAAEIGDGRSPEAVAEGFVTIAVENMANAIKKISVQRGYDVTEYLLNCFGGAGGQHACLVADALGMEAVLIHPFSGLLSAYGIGLSTVFASRQQALLKPLAEESRSPIEDLIAALRQGVVAELAAQGIAEAAIASKPVLQIRYDGTDTALPVNFEHGSIFRARSDFEAAHKAQFGFVYENKPMVVEAVGVEGSDAGAAARDETESSLEDKAASPWQIRQFFADGGWRDAGIFQRDGLKPGHKVAGPALIIEPNQTIVVEPGWQAGITARNHVLLRRIEKKARQAALGTEADPVMLEVFNNLFMSIAEQMGVTLQNTAYSVNIKERLDFSCAVFDRHGALVANAPHMPVHLGSMDRSVETVIRLNSGDIHPGDVFALNAPYNGGTHLPDITVVTPVFSLPLEGRVAAKRSGGVLSEGTANASSTAATTPSAAFGGTSPS
;
A
#
# COMPACT_ATOMS: atom_id res chain seq x y z
N MET A 1 13.34 -0.16 -42.32
CA MET A 1 12.76 -0.64 -41.06
C MET A 1 11.99 -1.91 -41.38
N PRO A 2 12.19 -3.05 -40.71
CA PRO A 2 11.33 -4.20 -40.95
C PRO A 2 9.92 -3.84 -40.44
N GLU A 3 8.92 -4.06 -41.27
CA GLU A 3 7.51 -4.00 -40.91
C GLU A 3 7.30 -4.83 -39.66
N ALA A 4 6.85 -4.19 -38.57
CA ALA A 4 6.43 -4.90 -37.38
C ALA A 4 5.34 -5.90 -37.80
N ALA A 5 5.58 -7.19 -37.59
CA ALA A 5 4.60 -8.22 -37.88
C ALA A 5 3.30 -7.87 -37.17
N VAL A 6 2.26 -7.55 -37.95
CA VAL A 6 0.92 -7.26 -37.44
C VAL A 6 0.49 -8.49 -36.64
N ASN A 7 0.36 -8.33 -35.31
CA ASN A 7 -0.15 -9.38 -34.43
C ASN A 7 -1.60 -9.66 -34.89
N LYS A 8 -1.85 -10.82 -35.50
CA LYS A 8 -3.19 -11.20 -36.00
C LYS A 8 -4.14 -11.65 -34.84
N LYS A 9 -3.70 -11.56 -33.59
CA LYS A 9 -4.39 -12.09 -32.42
C LYS A 9 -4.80 -10.98 -31.48
N TRP A 10 -5.82 -11.25 -30.69
CA TRP A 10 -6.24 -10.43 -29.57
C TRP A 10 -5.36 -10.72 -28.34
N ASP A 11 -4.99 -9.70 -27.59
CA ASP A 11 -4.46 -9.83 -26.23
C ASP A 11 -5.47 -9.32 -25.22
N PHE A 12 -5.49 -9.91 -24.01
CA PHE A 12 -6.44 -9.53 -22.96
C PHE A 12 -5.70 -9.20 -21.67
N TRP A 13 -6.10 -8.09 -21.06
CA TRP A 13 -5.58 -7.59 -19.79
C TRP A 13 -6.72 -7.53 -18.80
N ILE A 14 -6.63 -8.27 -17.71
CA ILE A 14 -7.76 -8.55 -16.84
C ILE A 14 -7.38 -8.30 -15.39
N ASP A 15 -8.17 -7.49 -14.69
CA ASP A 15 -8.12 -7.38 -13.24
C ASP A 15 -9.43 -7.95 -12.66
N ARG A 16 -9.34 -9.14 -12.06
CA ARG A 16 -10.47 -9.76 -11.38
C ARG A 16 -10.51 -9.29 -9.93
N GLY A 17 -11.22 -8.19 -9.67
CA GLY A 17 -11.50 -7.68 -8.32
C GLY A 17 -12.57 -8.48 -7.58
N GLY A 18 -12.87 -8.10 -6.34
CA GLY A 18 -13.93 -8.72 -5.52
C GLY A 18 -15.33 -8.43 -6.03
N THR A 19 -15.62 -7.19 -6.42
CA THR A 19 -16.94 -6.75 -6.89
C THR A 19 -17.05 -6.70 -8.42
N PHE A 20 -16.05 -6.13 -9.07
CA PHE A 20 -16.01 -5.99 -10.52
C PHE A 20 -14.77 -6.64 -11.11
N THR A 21 -14.90 -7.14 -12.31
CA THR A 21 -13.81 -7.60 -13.16
C THR A 21 -13.67 -6.66 -14.33
N ASP A 22 -12.48 -6.07 -14.46
CA ASP A 22 -12.11 -5.15 -15.51
C ASP A 22 -11.34 -5.90 -16.59
N VAL A 23 -11.76 -5.79 -17.84
CA VAL A 23 -11.17 -6.46 -19.00
C VAL A 23 -10.84 -5.44 -20.06
N ILE A 24 -9.61 -5.42 -20.53
CA ILE A 24 -9.18 -4.65 -21.70
C ILE A 24 -8.72 -5.63 -22.77
N GLY A 25 -9.42 -5.66 -23.89
CA GLY A 25 -9.00 -6.40 -25.06
C GLY A 25 -8.23 -5.50 -26.02
N ARG A 26 -7.04 -5.94 -26.45
CA ARG A 26 -6.29 -5.30 -27.52
C ARG A 26 -6.52 -6.05 -28.82
N ASP A 27 -7.17 -5.42 -29.78
CA ASP A 27 -7.47 -6.02 -31.09
C ASP A 27 -6.20 -6.16 -31.95
N PRO A 28 -6.27 -6.92 -33.08
CA PRO A 28 -5.15 -7.07 -34.01
C PRO A 28 -4.63 -5.77 -34.64
N GLN A 29 -5.39 -4.70 -34.56
CA GLN A 29 -5.01 -3.36 -35.04
C GLN A 29 -4.37 -2.50 -33.91
N GLY A 30 -4.26 -3.07 -32.69
CA GLY A 30 -3.70 -2.41 -31.51
C GLY A 30 -4.68 -1.51 -30.73
N ARG A 31 -5.97 -1.45 -31.14
CA ARG A 31 -6.98 -0.64 -30.45
C ARG A 31 -7.41 -1.34 -29.16
N LEU A 32 -7.64 -0.54 -28.11
CA LEU A 32 -8.05 -1.02 -26.80
C LEU A 32 -9.57 -0.96 -26.65
N HIS A 33 -10.15 -2.03 -26.17
CA HIS A 33 -11.59 -2.19 -25.95
C HIS A 33 -11.85 -2.52 -24.49
N PRO A 34 -12.36 -1.57 -23.67
CA PRO A 34 -12.64 -1.80 -22.26
C PRO A 34 -13.97 -2.51 -22.06
N ARG A 35 -14.04 -3.37 -21.04
CA ARG A 35 -15.25 -4.03 -20.56
C ARG A 35 -15.21 -4.17 -19.05
N LYS A 36 -16.31 -3.89 -18.38
CA LYS A 36 -16.47 -4.05 -16.93
C LYS A 36 -17.66 -4.95 -16.65
N LEU A 37 -17.46 -6.00 -15.82
CA LEU A 37 -18.46 -6.99 -15.44
C LEU A 37 -18.50 -7.14 -13.92
N LEU A 38 -19.62 -7.63 -13.38
CA LEU A 38 -19.64 -8.12 -11.99
C LEU A 38 -18.74 -9.34 -11.87
N SER A 39 -17.92 -9.43 -10.82
CA SER A 39 -17.02 -10.59 -10.62
C SER A 39 -17.79 -11.89 -10.38
N GLU A 40 -18.97 -11.78 -9.77
CA GLU A 40 -19.86 -12.90 -9.49
C GLU A 40 -21.26 -12.63 -10.09
N ASN A 41 -21.69 -13.44 -11.03
CA ASN A 41 -23.02 -13.43 -11.62
C ASN A 41 -23.36 -14.82 -12.15
N PRO A 42 -23.55 -15.80 -11.25
CA PRO A 42 -23.67 -17.21 -11.60
C PRO A 42 -24.89 -17.53 -12.48
N GLU A 43 -25.90 -16.67 -12.51
CA GLU A 43 -27.09 -16.82 -13.38
C GLU A 43 -26.76 -16.54 -14.86
N VAL A 44 -25.69 -15.79 -15.13
CA VAL A 44 -25.32 -15.35 -16.50
C VAL A 44 -24.03 -15.99 -16.99
N TYR A 45 -23.02 -16.12 -16.13
CA TYR A 45 -21.71 -16.69 -16.46
C TYR A 45 -21.05 -17.32 -15.23
N ALA A 46 -20.18 -18.31 -15.48
CA ALA A 46 -19.44 -19.01 -14.43
C ALA A 46 -18.16 -18.24 -14.01
N ASP A 47 -17.57 -17.46 -14.92
CA ASP A 47 -16.35 -16.67 -14.66
C ASP A 47 -16.39 -15.37 -15.47
N ALA A 48 -16.20 -14.25 -14.77
CA ALA A 48 -16.30 -12.92 -15.37
C ALA A 48 -15.15 -12.62 -16.34
N ALA A 49 -13.93 -13.10 -16.08
CA ALA A 49 -12.78 -12.91 -16.95
C ALA A 49 -13.01 -13.59 -18.30
N ILE A 50 -13.45 -14.82 -18.27
CA ILE A 50 -13.78 -15.63 -19.46
C ILE A 50 -14.96 -15.03 -20.22
N GLN A 51 -15.99 -14.54 -19.49
CA GLN A 51 -17.13 -13.88 -20.14
C GLN A 51 -16.71 -12.57 -20.81
N GLY A 52 -15.87 -11.78 -20.19
CA GLY A 52 -15.34 -10.54 -20.78
C GLY A 52 -14.56 -10.77 -22.09
N ILE A 53 -13.77 -11.85 -22.14
CA ILE A 53 -13.11 -12.30 -23.40
C ILE A 53 -14.17 -12.67 -24.45
N ARG A 54 -15.20 -13.45 -24.09
CA ARG A 54 -16.28 -13.82 -25.04
C ARG A 54 -17.01 -12.59 -25.56
N ASP A 55 -17.37 -11.65 -24.69
CA ASP A 55 -18.06 -10.41 -25.07
C ASP A 55 -17.26 -9.60 -26.10
N LEU A 56 -15.97 -9.41 -25.85
CA LEU A 56 -15.09 -8.64 -26.76
C LEU A 56 -14.82 -9.34 -28.09
N LEU A 57 -14.86 -10.68 -28.09
CA LEU A 57 -14.76 -11.48 -29.32
C LEU A 57 -16.10 -11.62 -30.06
N GLY A 58 -17.23 -11.10 -29.52
CA GLY A 58 -18.56 -11.24 -30.05
C GLY A 58 -19.14 -12.67 -29.97
N LEU A 59 -18.70 -13.46 -28.96
CA LEU A 59 -19.15 -14.83 -28.76
C LEU A 59 -20.29 -14.90 -27.72
N LYS A 60 -21.19 -15.86 -27.91
CA LYS A 60 -22.24 -16.13 -26.91
C LYS A 60 -21.65 -16.81 -25.67
N SER A 61 -22.30 -16.60 -24.52
CA SER A 61 -21.94 -17.28 -23.27
C SER A 61 -21.90 -18.80 -23.48
N GLY A 62 -20.91 -19.47 -22.88
CA GLY A 62 -20.69 -20.92 -23.02
C GLY A 62 -20.07 -21.38 -24.34
N THR A 63 -19.87 -20.50 -25.31
CA THR A 63 -19.19 -20.85 -26.56
C THR A 63 -17.69 -21.05 -26.32
N ALA A 64 -17.10 -22.08 -26.93
CA ALA A 64 -15.65 -22.31 -26.89
C ALA A 64 -14.89 -21.11 -27.46
N ILE A 65 -13.83 -20.71 -26.79
CA ILE A 65 -13.00 -19.59 -27.20
C ILE A 65 -11.98 -20.09 -28.25
N PRO A 66 -11.92 -19.48 -29.45
CA PRO A 66 -10.99 -19.92 -30.49
C PRO A 66 -9.54 -19.52 -30.10
N ALA A 67 -8.75 -20.49 -29.66
CA ALA A 67 -7.38 -20.31 -29.16
C ALA A 67 -6.42 -19.69 -30.21
N ASP A 68 -6.68 -19.91 -31.51
CA ASP A 68 -5.91 -19.34 -32.62
C ASP A 68 -6.10 -17.82 -32.80
N ARG A 69 -7.18 -17.26 -32.25
CA ARG A 69 -7.47 -15.83 -32.25
C ARG A 69 -6.85 -15.07 -31.05
N ILE A 70 -6.29 -15.79 -30.06
CA ILE A 70 -5.78 -15.20 -28.81
C ILE A 70 -4.27 -15.34 -28.75
N GLY A 71 -3.61 -14.25 -28.36
CA GLY A 71 -2.18 -14.16 -28.04
C GLY A 71 -1.93 -14.29 -26.55
N ASP A 72 -1.60 -13.19 -25.92
CA ASP A 72 -1.29 -13.12 -24.50
C ASP A 72 -2.52 -12.79 -23.68
N ILE A 73 -2.70 -13.48 -22.55
CA ILE A 73 -3.66 -13.14 -21.51
C ILE A 73 -2.88 -12.85 -20.22
N LYS A 74 -3.03 -11.64 -19.71
CA LYS A 74 -2.42 -11.17 -18.46
C LYS A 74 -3.51 -10.91 -17.43
N MET A 75 -3.44 -11.57 -16.28
CA MET A 75 -4.49 -11.50 -15.24
C MET A 75 -3.95 -11.10 -13.89
N GLY A 76 -4.65 -10.18 -13.22
CA GLY A 76 -4.66 -10.04 -11.77
C GLY A 76 -5.87 -10.79 -11.17
N THR A 77 -5.76 -11.23 -9.93
CA THR A 77 -6.84 -11.94 -9.26
C THR A 77 -6.85 -11.71 -7.76
N THR A 78 -8.03 -11.52 -7.19
CA THR A 78 -8.23 -11.41 -5.74
C THR A 78 -8.57 -12.74 -5.09
N VAL A 79 -8.48 -13.88 -5.81
CA VAL A 79 -8.85 -15.21 -5.28
C VAL A 79 -8.07 -15.53 -4.01
N ALA A 80 -6.75 -15.34 -4.00
CA ALA A 80 -5.91 -15.59 -2.83
C ALA A 80 -6.22 -14.64 -1.67
N THR A 81 -6.37 -13.34 -1.98
CA THR A 81 -6.68 -12.32 -0.97
C THR A 81 -8.04 -12.58 -0.32
N ASN A 82 -9.06 -12.87 -1.11
CA ASN A 82 -10.40 -13.18 -0.61
C ASN A 82 -10.39 -14.47 0.21
N ALA A 83 -9.68 -15.53 -0.25
CA ALA A 83 -9.56 -16.77 0.51
C ALA A 83 -8.86 -16.54 1.87
N LEU A 84 -7.89 -15.64 1.94
CA LEU A 84 -7.24 -15.30 3.20
C LEU A 84 -8.14 -14.45 4.10
N LEU A 85 -8.85 -13.45 3.57
CA LEU A 85 -9.79 -12.60 4.30
C LEU A 85 -10.97 -13.40 4.88
N GLU A 86 -11.54 -14.29 4.07
CA GLU A 86 -12.71 -15.10 4.43
C GLU A 86 -12.35 -16.41 5.15
N ARG A 87 -11.05 -16.67 5.38
CA ARG A 87 -10.55 -17.92 5.97
C ARG A 87 -11.01 -19.17 5.21
N LYS A 88 -11.03 -19.13 3.89
CA LYS A 88 -11.49 -20.20 2.98
C LYS A 88 -10.36 -20.89 2.20
N GLY A 89 -9.12 -20.88 2.69
CA GLY A 89 -8.02 -21.66 2.11
C GLY A 89 -8.09 -23.14 2.45
N ASP A 90 -7.11 -23.90 1.99
CA ASP A 90 -7.05 -25.35 2.22
C ASP A 90 -6.56 -25.67 3.64
N ARG A 91 -6.91 -26.86 4.15
CA ARG A 91 -6.47 -27.34 5.47
C ARG A 91 -4.98 -27.61 5.45
N VAL A 92 -4.21 -27.00 6.38
CA VAL A 92 -2.74 -27.10 6.42
C VAL A 92 -2.24 -27.84 7.64
N LEU A 93 -1.31 -28.78 7.41
CA LEU A 93 -0.46 -29.38 8.43
C LEU A 93 0.85 -28.59 8.55
N LEU A 94 1.17 -28.13 9.75
CA LEU A 94 2.47 -27.54 10.06
C LEU A 94 3.41 -28.57 10.66
N LEU A 95 4.55 -28.82 10.00
CA LEU A 95 5.66 -29.62 10.52
C LEU A 95 6.76 -28.67 10.98
N ILE A 96 7.11 -28.70 12.26
CA ILE A 96 8.04 -27.73 12.87
C ILE A 96 9.04 -28.45 13.76
N THR A 97 10.24 -27.88 13.93
CA THR A 97 11.26 -28.37 14.88
C THR A 97 10.67 -28.54 16.28
N LYS A 98 10.93 -29.66 16.95
CA LYS A 98 10.48 -29.94 18.32
C LYS A 98 10.94 -28.89 19.32
N GLY A 99 9.99 -28.45 20.15
CA GLY A 99 10.14 -27.35 21.11
C GLY A 99 9.68 -25.99 20.58
N PHE A 100 9.19 -25.92 19.32
CA PHE A 100 8.71 -24.69 18.67
C PHE A 100 7.24 -24.75 18.23
N ARG A 101 6.47 -25.68 18.78
CA ARG A 101 5.06 -25.90 18.45
C ARG A 101 4.23 -24.63 18.40
N ASP A 102 4.43 -23.75 19.37
CA ASP A 102 3.65 -22.54 19.55
C ASP A 102 4.35 -21.28 19.00
N ALA A 103 5.50 -21.42 18.31
CA ALA A 103 6.31 -20.29 17.88
C ALA A 103 5.56 -19.33 16.96
N LEU A 104 4.79 -19.85 15.99
CA LEU A 104 4.00 -19.02 15.08
C LEU A 104 2.77 -18.41 15.77
N ARG A 105 2.18 -19.10 16.74
CA ARG A 105 1.04 -18.62 17.53
C ARG A 105 1.45 -17.51 18.50
N ILE A 106 2.59 -17.65 19.17
CA ILE A 106 3.15 -16.62 20.07
C ILE A 106 3.66 -15.43 19.26
N ALA A 107 4.24 -15.70 18.11
CA ALA A 107 4.80 -14.70 17.18
C ALA A 107 5.74 -13.70 17.87
N TYR A 108 5.49 -12.42 17.70
CA TYR A 108 6.25 -11.30 18.30
C TYR A 108 5.57 -10.72 19.54
N GLN A 109 4.46 -11.30 19.99
CA GLN A 109 3.67 -10.87 21.14
C GLN A 109 3.05 -9.46 21.00
N ALA A 110 3.00 -8.91 19.79
CA ALA A 110 2.27 -7.69 19.51
C ALA A 110 0.76 -7.92 19.72
N ARG A 111 0.09 -6.93 20.33
CA ARG A 111 -1.36 -6.99 20.55
C ARG A 111 -2.06 -6.29 19.38
N PRO A 112 -3.01 -6.96 18.69
CA PRO A 112 -3.76 -6.32 17.60
C PRO A 112 -4.57 -5.10 18.07
N ASP A 113 -5.18 -5.19 19.24
CA ASP A 113 -5.85 -4.09 19.94
C ASP A 113 -5.24 -3.92 21.33
N ILE A 114 -4.47 -2.85 21.49
CA ILE A 114 -3.71 -2.60 22.72
C ILE A 114 -4.60 -2.23 23.93
N PHE A 115 -5.80 -1.68 23.66
CA PHE A 115 -6.76 -1.28 24.68
C PHE A 115 -7.84 -2.33 24.95
N ALA A 116 -7.80 -3.47 24.26
CA ALA A 116 -8.77 -4.54 24.45
C ALA A 116 -8.73 -5.06 25.90
N LYS A 117 -9.90 -5.18 26.50
CA LYS A 117 -10.07 -5.79 27.84
C LYS A 117 -9.83 -7.30 27.83
N GLU A 118 -10.11 -7.94 26.70
CA GLU A 118 -9.85 -9.35 26.42
C GLU A 118 -8.89 -9.46 25.24
N ILE A 119 -7.75 -10.14 25.45
CA ILE A 119 -6.74 -10.32 24.43
C ILE A 119 -7.09 -11.56 23.62
N ILE A 120 -7.49 -11.34 22.37
CA ILE A 120 -7.76 -12.40 21.40
C ILE A 120 -6.53 -12.56 20.52
N LEU A 121 -5.94 -13.77 20.53
CA LEU A 121 -4.83 -14.08 19.63
C LEU A 121 -5.31 -14.14 18.17
N PRO A 122 -4.50 -13.68 17.20
CA PRO A 122 -4.81 -13.85 15.79
C PRO A 122 -5.06 -15.31 15.43
N GLU A 123 -6.08 -15.54 14.63
CA GLU A 123 -6.40 -16.87 14.13
C GLU A 123 -5.27 -17.39 13.22
N GLN A 124 -4.86 -18.63 13.45
CA GLN A 124 -3.83 -19.28 12.65
C GLN A 124 -4.46 -19.93 11.41
N VAL A 125 -3.75 -19.88 10.28
CA VAL A 125 -4.22 -20.48 9.02
C VAL A 125 -3.71 -21.91 8.82
N TYR A 126 -3.13 -22.55 9.84
CA TYR A 126 -2.88 -23.99 9.88
C TYR A 126 -3.82 -24.66 10.88
N GLU A 127 -4.18 -25.91 10.61
CA GLU A 127 -5.13 -26.66 11.44
C GLU A 127 -4.43 -27.54 12.48
N ARG A 128 -3.33 -28.16 12.08
CA ARG A 128 -2.61 -29.15 12.91
C ARG A 128 -1.11 -28.87 12.93
N VAL A 129 -0.47 -29.09 14.07
CA VAL A 129 0.97 -28.99 14.24
C VAL A 129 1.53 -30.34 14.66
N ILE A 130 2.57 -30.80 13.97
CA ILE A 130 3.38 -31.94 14.37
C ILE A 130 4.82 -31.46 14.58
N GLU A 131 5.36 -31.73 15.75
CA GLU A 131 6.75 -31.47 16.08
C GLU A 131 7.64 -32.59 15.56
N ILE A 132 8.67 -32.24 14.80
CA ILE A 132 9.65 -33.17 14.27
C ILE A 132 10.88 -33.20 15.18
N ASP A 133 11.25 -34.35 15.65
CA ASP A 133 12.42 -34.52 16.54
C ASP A 133 13.70 -34.45 15.72
N GLU A 134 14.15 -33.24 15.51
CA GLU A 134 15.38 -32.86 14.79
C GLU A 134 15.94 -31.55 15.37
N ARG A 135 17.24 -31.31 15.22
CA ARG A 135 17.85 -30.03 15.55
C ARG A 135 19.12 -29.80 14.80
N VAL A 136 19.16 -28.73 13.98
CA VAL A 136 20.37 -28.18 13.41
C VAL A 136 20.67 -26.85 14.10
N ARG A 137 21.88 -26.64 14.59
CA ARG A 137 22.34 -25.43 15.26
C ARG A 137 22.71 -24.34 14.26
N ALA A 138 22.90 -23.10 14.74
CA ALA A 138 23.23 -21.94 13.90
C ALA A 138 24.59 -22.09 13.17
N ASP A 139 25.53 -22.88 13.73
CA ASP A 139 26.81 -23.22 13.16
C ASP A 139 26.78 -24.39 12.15
N GLY A 140 25.59 -25.03 12.00
CA GLY A 140 25.39 -26.19 11.13
C GLY A 140 25.60 -27.55 11.80
N CYS A 141 26.00 -27.55 13.07
CA CYS A 141 26.12 -28.79 13.81
C CYS A 141 24.73 -29.44 14.00
N VAL A 142 24.63 -30.71 13.63
CA VAL A 142 23.42 -31.51 13.86
C VAL A 142 23.44 -32.00 15.31
N GLU A 143 22.74 -31.29 16.18
CA GLU A 143 22.59 -31.63 17.59
C GLU A 143 21.66 -32.83 17.79
N ARG A 144 20.63 -32.93 16.93
CA ARG A 144 19.68 -34.03 16.96
C ARG A 144 19.36 -34.47 15.53
N LEU A 145 19.67 -35.73 15.26
CA LEU A 145 19.38 -36.36 13.97
C LEU A 145 17.90 -36.43 13.71
N LEU A 146 17.52 -36.24 12.46
CA LEU A 146 16.14 -36.36 12.02
C LEU A 146 15.64 -37.80 12.11
N ASP A 147 14.64 -38.04 12.95
CA ASP A 147 13.93 -39.33 13.03
C ASP A 147 12.60 -39.30 12.25
N ILE A 148 12.69 -39.67 10.97
CA ILE A 148 11.54 -39.76 10.10
C ILE A 148 10.58 -40.91 10.53
N ALA A 149 11.10 -42.00 11.06
CA ALA A 149 10.28 -43.14 11.41
C ALA A 149 9.32 -42.82 12.56
N ALA A 150 9.78 -42.04 13.53
CA ALA A 150 8.96 -41.62 14.68
C ALA A 150 7.81 -40.67 14.28
N CYS A 151 8.02 -39.77 13.32
CA CYS A 151 7.00 -38.78 12.95
C CYS A 151 6.05 -39.24 11.84
N ARG A 152 6.46 -40.20 11.02
CA ARG A 152 5.72 -40.67 9.84
C ARG A 152 4.29 -41.09 10.13
N PRO A 153 3.98 -41.89 11.19
CA PRO A 153 2.60 -42.29 11.45
C PRO A 153 1.65 -41.13 11.70
N ALA A 154 2.12 -40.10 12.41
CA ALA A 154 1.32 -38.90 12.67
C ALA A 154 1.07 -38.07 11.39
N ILE A 155 2.04 -38.05 10.47
CA ILE A 155 1.88 -37.35 9.16
C ILE A 155 0.89 -38.15 8.28
N GLU A 156 1.01 -39.46 8.24
CA GLU A 156 0.06 -40.36 7.51
C GLU A 156 -1.37 -40.23 8.07
N GLN A 157 -1.52 -40.13 9.39
CA GLN A 157 -2.83 -39.89 10.01
C GLN A 157 -3.41 -38.52 9.60
N ALA A 158 -2.62 -37.46 9.56
CA ALA A 158 -3.07 -36.13 9.13
C ALA A 158 -3.58 -36.17 7.67
N LYS A 159 -2.87 -36.89 6.78
CA LYS A 159 -3.32 -37.09 5.41
C LYS A 159 -4.63 -37.91 5.35
N ALA A 160 -4.75 -38.96 6.15
CA ALA A 160 -5.97 -39.78 6.24
C ALA A 160 -7.17 -38.97 6.75
N ASP A 161 -6.93 -37.97 7.60
CA ASP A 161 -7.96 -37.05 8.10
C ASP A 161 -8.34 -35.94 7.07
N GLY A 162 -7.81 -36.01 5.83
CA GLY A 162 -8.15 -35.12 4.72
C GLY A 162 -7.39 -33.80 4.73
N ILE A 163 -6.21 -33.75 5.31
CA ILE A 163 -5.31 -32.59 5.18
C ILE A 163 -4.38 -32.86 3.98
N ASP A 164 -4.51 -32.03 2.92
CA ASP A 164 -3.80 -32.23 1.65
C ASP A 164 -2.63 -31.25 1.44
N ALA A 165 -2.53 -30.22 2.27
CA ALA A 165 -1.46 -29.25 2.23
C ALA A 165 -0.55 -29.34 3.47
N VAL A 166 0.77 -29.22 3.30
CA VAL A 166 1.75 -29.26 4.37
C VAL A 166 2.75 -28.11 4.25
N ALA A 167 3.01 -27.45 5.36
CA ALA A 167 4.07 -26.47 5.55
C ALA A 167 5.18 -27.08 6.41
N ILE A 168 6.44 -27.05 5.94
CA ILE A 168 7.60 -27.61 6.64
C ILE A 168 8.52 -26.46 7.02
N VAL A 169 8.74 -26.28 8.34
CA VAL A 169 9.45 -25.12 8.90
C VAL A 169 10.41 -25.54 10.00
N PHE A 170 11.70 -25.70 9.65
CA PHE A 170 12.70 -26.13 10.63
C PHE A 170 13.66 -25.01 11.01
N MET A 171 14.18 -25.10 12.22
CA MET A 171 15.16 -24.14 12.74
C MET A 171 16.40 -24.14 11.85
N HIS A 172 16.88 -22.96 11.45
CA HIS A 172 18.05 -22.75 10.60
C HIS A 172 17.99 -23.38 9.18
N ALA A 173 16.80 -23.87 8.74
CA ALA A 173 16.64 -24.45 7.41
C ALA A 173 16.92 -23.47 6.25
N TRP A 174 16.82 -22.16 6.50
CA TRP A 174 17.23 -21.14 5.53
C TRP A 174 18.68 -21.29 5.06
N LYS A 175 19.53 -21.92 5.87
CA LYS A 175 20.96 -22.17 5.58
C LYS A 175 21.29 -23.66 5.48
N TYR A 176 20.62 -24.50 6.26
CA TYR A 176 20.86 -25.94 6.35
C TYR A 176 19.57 -26.72 6.05
N PRO A 177 19.19 -26.86 4.76
CA PRO A 177 17.86 -27.33 4.37
C PRO A 177 17.67 -28.85 4.33
N ASP A 178 18.70 -29.66 4.62
CA ASP A 178 18.68 -31.09 4.33
C ASP A 178 17.58 -31.87 5.09
N HIS A 179 17.31 -31.48 6.33
CA HIS A 179 16.21 -32.09 7.09
C HIS A 179 14.83 -31.75 6.49
N GLU A 180 14.58 -30.51 6.06
CA GLU A 180 13.35 -30.13 5.36
C GLU A 180 13.18 -30.89 4.04
N LYS A 181 14.26 -31.00 3.24
CA LYS A 181 14.24 -31.77 1.98
C LYS A 181 13.91 -33.24 2.21
N ALA A 182 14.45 -33.84 3.27
CA ALA A 182 14.18 -35.24 3.62
C ALA A 182 12.69 -35.44 4.00
N VAL A 183 12.14 -34.55 4.84
CA VAL A 183 10.73 -34.62 5.26
C VAL A 183 9.78 -34.34 4.08
N ALA A 184 10.09 -33.38 3.23
CA ALA A 184 9.32 -33.07 2.01
C ALA A 184 9.25 -34.30 1.08
N LYS A 185 10.34 -35.05 0.94
CA LYS A 185 10.36 -36.30 0.16
C LYS A 185 9.43 -37.37 0.77
N VAL A 186 9.32 -37.43 2.09
CA VAL A 186 8.38 -38.34 2.77
C VAL A 186 6.95 -37.89 2.54
N CYS A 187 6.63 -36.62 2.69
CA CYS A 187 5.29 -36.06 2.44
C CYS A 187 4.82 -36.32 0.99
N ARG A 188 5.73 -36.18 -0.01
CA ARG A 188 5.43 -36.53 -1.40
C ARG A 188 5.07 -38.02 -1.55
N LYS A 189 5.80 -38.92 -0.85
CA LYS A 189 5.51 -40.36 -0.89
C LYS A 189 4.19 -40.75 -0.20
N ILE A 190 3.79 -39.98 0.81
CA ILE A 190 2.50 -40.13 1.49
C ILE A 190 1.35 -39.66 0.59
N GLY A 191 1.62 -38.74 -0.35
CA GLY A 191 0.65 -38.24 -1.30
C GLY A 191 0.03 -36.90 -0.94
N PHE A 192 0.75 -36.03 -0.22
CA PHE A 192 0.33 -34.62 -0.07
C PHE A 192 0.38 -33.92 -1.43
N GLU A 193 -0.66 -33.18 -1.76
CA GLU A 193 -0.78 -32.46 -3.04
C GLU A 193 -0.01 -31.14 -3.03
N GLN A 194 -0.06 -30.41 -1.90
CA GLN A 194 0.69 -29.18 -1.70
C GLN A 194 1.77 -29.38 -0.62
N ILE A 195 3.02 -29.09 -0.97
CA ILE A 195 4.16 -29.16 -0.03
C ILE A 195 4.94 -27.87 -0.14
N SER A 196 4.78 -26.99 0.84
CA SER A 196 5.55 -25.75 0.97
C SER A 196 6.68 -25.93 1.97
N VAL A 197 7.92 -25.62 1.54
CA VAL A 197 9.15 -25.86 2.32
C VAL A 197 9.80 -24.51 2.61
N SER A 198 10.12 -24.22 3.86
CA SER A 198 10.50 -22.87 4.29
C SER A 198 11.77 -22.35 3.64
N HIS A 199 12.72 -23.22 3.32
CA HIS A 199 13.97 -22.84 2.66
C HIS A 199 13.81 -22.50 1.16
N GLU A 200 12.67 -22.86 0.54
CA GLU A 200 12.33 -22.50 -0.85
C GLU A 200 11.39 -21.29 -0.87
N VAL A 201 10.37 -21.29 0.00
CA VAL A 201 9.34 -20.26 0.04
C VAL A 201 9.91 -18.92 0.52
N SER A 202 10.73 -18.92 1.58
CA SER A 202 11.31 -17.70 2.19
C SER A 202 12.65 -18.00 2.83
N PRO A 203 13.77 -18.12 2.09
CA PRO A 203 15.09 -18.51 2.60
C PRO A 203 15.78 -17.40 3.42
N LEU A 204 15.05 -16.87 4.42
CA LEU A 204 15.46 -15.75 5.26
C LEU A 204 15.56 -16.19 6.72
N ILE A 205 16.31 -15.41 7.50
CA ILE A 205 16.38 -15.59 8.97
C ILE A 205 15.02 -15.35 9.63
N LYS A 206 14.93 -15.62 10.94
CA LYS A 206 13.73 -15.48 11.77
C LYS A 206 12.67 -16.54 11.44
N LEU A 207 12.56 -17.51 12.35
CA LEU A 207 11.68 -18.67 12.21
C LEU A 207 10.21 -18.29 12.01
N VAL A 208 9.74 -17.28 12.76
CA VAL A 208 8.33 -16.89 12.74
C VAL A 208 7.93 -16.36 11.36
N GLY A 209 8.60 -15.32 10.85
CA GLY A 209 8.24 -14.72 9.56
C GLY A 209 8.41 -15.71 8.39
N ARG A 210 9.47 -16.57 8.42
CA ARG A 210 9.65 -17.64 7.43
C ARG A 210 8.52 -18.68 7.52
N GLY A 211 8.12 -19.04 8.74
CA GLY A 211 7.08 -20.02 8.99
C GLY A 211 5.71 -19.52 8.56
N ASP A 212 5.33 -18.30 8.95
CA ASP A 212 4.06 -17.69 8.56
C ASP A 212 3.91 -17.65 7.03
N THR A 213 4.96 -17.22 6.32
CA THR A 213 4.96 -17.18 4.84
C THR A 213 4.79 -18.56 4.23
N THR A 214 5.46 -19.57 4.81
CA THR A 214 5.37 -20.96 4.33
C THR A 214 3.97 -21.54 4.54
N VAL A 215 3.36 -21.23 5.68
CA VAL A 215 1.98 -21.64 5.98
C VAL A 215 1.00 -20.95 5.05
N VAL A 216 1.14 -19.66 4.80
CA VAL A 216 0.29 -18.91 3.84
C VAL A 216 0.40 -19.50 2.43
N ASP A 217 1.62 -19.83 2.00
CA ASP A 217 1.82 -20.47 0.70
C ASP A 217 1.12 -21.82 0.61
N ALA A 218 1.26 -22.68 1.63
CA ALA A 218 0.57 -23.96 1.70
C ALA A 218 -0.96 -23.80 1.74
N TYR A 219 -1.46 -22.74 2.37
CA TYR A 219 -2.89 -22.46 2.54
C TYR A 219 -3.56 -21.95 1.26
N LEU A 220 -2.85 -21.14 0.45
CA LEU A 220 -3.40 -20.42 -0.70
C LEU A 220 -3.08 -21.08 -2.04
N SER A 221 -1.93 -21.77 -2.18
CA SER A 221 -1.52 -22.33 -3.47
C SER A 221 -2.53 -23.33 -4.06
N PRO A 222 -3.18 -24.22 -3.30
CA PRO A 222 -4.14 -25.17 -3.88
C PRO A 222 -5.39 -24.48 -4.46
N ILE A 223 -5.98 -23.51 -3.75
CA ILE A 223 -7.17 -22.81 -4.26
C ILE A 223 -6.81 -21.97 -5.50
N LEU A 224 -5.62 -21.39 -5.51
CA LEU A 224 -5.10 -20.64 -6.65
C LEU A 224 -4.89 -21.56 -7.85
N SER A 225 -4.26 -22.73 -7.66
CA SER A 225 -4.03 -23.72 -8.73
C SER A 225 -5.35 -24.20 -9.34
N ARG A 226 -6.37 -24.47 -8.53
CA ARG A 226 -7.71 -24.83 -9.03
C ARG A 226 -8.32 -23.74 -9.88
N TYR A 227 -8.17 -22.46 -9.49
CA TYR A 227 -8.64 -21.32 -10.27
C TYR A 227 -7.89 -21.20 -11.60
N VAL A 228 -6.56 -21.25 -11.57
CA VAL A 228 -5.68 -21.19 -12.75
C VAL A 228 -6.03 -22.30 -13.74
N GLN A 229 -6.18 -23.55 -13.26
CA GLN A 229 -6.54 -24.71 -14.10
C GLN A 229 -7.92 -24.54 -14.76
N ARG A 230 -8.90 -24.00 -14.04
CA ARG A 230 -10.25 -23.72 -14.59
C ARG A 230 -10.17 -22.69 -15.72
N VAL A 231 -9.46 -21.58 -15.51
CA VAL A 231 -9.28 -20.54 -16.55
C VAL A 231 -8.53 -21.09 -17.74
N ALA A 232 -7.42 -21.81 -17.54
CA ALA A 232 -6.64 -22.43 -18.61
C ALA A 232 -7.46 -23.46 -19.41
N GLY A 233 -8.32 -24.23 -18.72
CA GLY A 233 -9.21 -25.22 -19.36
C GLY A 233 -10.24 -24.57 -20.31
N GLU A 234 -10.77 -23.42 -19.95
CA GLU A 234 -11.72 -22.66 -20.80
C GLU A 234 -11.04 -22.00 -22.03
N LEU A 235 -9.77 -21.69 -21.91
CA LEU A 235 -9.00 -21.07 -23.00
C LEU A 235 -8.43 -22.09 -24.00
N GLY A 236 -8.27 -23.34 -23.58
CA GLY A 236 -7.62 -24.38 -24.36
C GLY A 236 -6.13 -24.16 -24.59
N PRO A 237 -5.45 -25.05 -25.32
CA PRO A 237 -4.03 -24.95 -25.59
C PRO A 237 -3.74 -23.86 -26.62
N GLY A 238 -2.68 -23.05 -26.37
CA GLY A 238 -2.15 -22.07 -27.33
C GLY A 238 -2.01 -20.66 -26.81
N PRO A 239 -3.01 -20.04 -26.15
CA PRO A 239 -2.85 -18.73 -25.51
C PRO A 239 -1.81 -18.78 -24.39
N ARG A 240 -0.97 -17.75 -24.28
CA ARG A 240 -0.03 -17.59 -23.18
C ARG A 240 -0.75 -16.93 -22.00
N LEU A 241 -0.99 -17.69 -20.92
CA LEU A 241 -1.66 -17.20 -19.72
C LEU A 241 -0.62 -16.84 -18.67
N MET A 242 -0.65 -15.58 -18.22
CA MET A 242 0.26 -15.03 -17.22
C MET A 242 -0.54 -14.37 -16.08
N PHE A 243 0.00 -14.47 -14.87
CA PHE A 243 -0.60 -13.86 -13.68
C PHE A 243 0.27 -12.78 -13.08
N MET A 244 -0.38 -11.72 -12.62
CA MET A 244 0.23 -10.61 -11.90
C MET A 244 0.60 -11.05 -10.48
N MET A 245 1.85 -10.86 -10.12
CA MET A 245 2.33 -11.08 -8.75
C MET A 245 2.23 -9.80 -7.90
N SER A 246 2.19 -9.96 -6.59
CA SER A 246 2.23 -8.86 -5.61
C SER A 246 3.46 -7.95 -5.76
N SER A 247 4.53 -8.45 -6.36
CA SER A 247 5.78 -7.72 -6.65
C SER A 247 5.67 -6.74 -7.80
N GLY A 248 4.57 -6.77 -8.57
CA GLY A 248 4.35 -5.91 -9.73
C GLY A 248 4.81 -6.50 -11.08
N GLY A 249 5.26 -7.74 -11.09
CA GLY A 249 5.64 -8.44 -12.30
C GLY A 249 4.68 -9.57 -12.65
N LEU A 250 4.80 -10.09 -13.86
CA LEU A 250 4.03 -11.23 -14.35
C LEU A 250 4.82 -12.53 -14.19
N THR A 251 4.10 -13.63 -13.94
CA THR A 251 4.64 -14.98 -14.02
C THR A 251 3.71 -15.89 -14.82
N ALA A 252 4.27 -16.97 -15.37
CA ALA A 252 3.47 -17.98 -16.07
C ALA A 252 2.50 -18.69 -15.12
N ALA A 253 1.37 -19.12 -15.64
CA ALA A 253 0.27 -19.69 -14.87
C ALA A 253 0.67 -20.91 -14.01
N ASP A 254 1.59 -21.74 -14.50
CA ASP A 254 2.11 -22.94 -13.82
C ASP A 254 3.16 -22.64 -12.74
N MET A 255 3.68 -21.39 -12.69
CA MET A 255 4.66 -20.93 -11.69
C MET A 255 4.02 -20.03 -10.62
N PHE A 256 2.73 -19.72 -10.72
CA PHE A 256 2.04 -18.78 -9.85
C PHE A 256 1.73 -19.42 -8.48
N GLN A 257 2.31 -18.89 -7.40
CA GLN A 257 2.23 -19.42 -6.04
C GLN A 257 1.38 -18.55 -5.12
N GLY A 258 0.85 -19.16 -4.04
CA GLY A 258 -0.03 -18.49 -3.09
C GLY A 258 0.59 -17.26 -2.42
N LYS A 259 1.87 -17.33 -2.04
CA LYS A 259 2.62 -16.21 -1.43
C LYS A 259 2.76 -14.98 -2.36
N ASP A 260 2.73 -15.20 -3.67
CA ASP A 260 2.96 -14.16 -4.69
C ASP A 260 1.64 -13.56 -5.23
N ALA A 261 0.49 -14.12 -4.85
CA ALA A 261 -0.83 -13.79 -5.42
C ALA A 261 -1.61 -12.72 -4.65
N LEU A 262 -1.12 -12.30 -3.48
CA LEU A 262 -1.77 -11.30 -2.65
C LEU A 262 -1.55 -9.90 -3.24
N LEU A 263 -2.57 -9.03 -3.21
CA LEU A 263 -2.50 -7.66 -3.73
C LEU A 263 -2.15 -7.53 -5.23
N SER A 264 -2.44 -8.55 -6.05
CA SER A 264 -2.09 -8.54 -7.48
C SER A 264 -2.81 -7.44 -8.28
N GLY A 265 -4.09 -7.17 -8.01
CA GLY A 265 -4.86 -6.06 -8.62
C GLY A 265 -4.26 -4.69 -8.28
N PRO A 266 -4.10 -4.32 -7.00
CA PRO A 266 -3.43 -3.08 -6.60
C PRO A 266 -2.01 -2.94 -7.14
N ALA A 267 -1.23 -4.04 -7.24
CA ALA A 267 0.09 -4.00 -7.86
C ALA A 267 0.02 -3.63 -9.35
N GLY A 268 -1.00 -4.10 -10.08
CA GLY A 268 -1.30 -3.64 -11.44
C GLY A 268 -1.60 -2.15 -11.50
N GLY A 269 -2.36 -1.61 -10.53
CA GLY A 269 -2.61 -0.18 -10.37
C GLY A 269 -1.31 0.63 -10.20
N VAL A 270 -0.37 0.14 -9.40
CA VAL A 270 0.95 0.78 -9.23
C VAL A 270 1.73 0.81 -10.53
N VAL A 271 1.76 -0.28 -11.30
CA VAL A 271 2.42 -0.29 -12.61
C VAL A 271 1.72 0.69 -13.56
N GLY A 272 0.38 0.68 -13.58
CA GLY A 272 -0.42 1.59 -14.41
C GLY A 272 -0.13 3.05 -14.11
N MET A 273 -0.11 3.43 -12.82
CA MET A 273 0.19 4.81 -12.42
C MET A 273 1.59 5.27 -12.84
N VAL A 274 2.59 4.41 -12.68
CA VAL A 274 3.99 4.73 -13.02
C VAL A 274 4.16 4.89 -14.53
N GLU A 275 3.70 3.92 -15.29
CA GLU A 275 3.91 3.93 -16.75
C GLU A 275 3.12 5.07 -17.43
N THR A 276 1.89 5.36 -16.97
CA THR A 276 1.11 6.49 -17.49
C THR A 276 1.70 7.85 -17.11
N ALA A 277 2.29 7.97 -15.92
CA ALA A 277 2.96 9.18 -15.50
C ALA A 277 4.26 9.42 -16.29
N LYS A 278 5.07 8.37 -16.53
CA LYS A 278 6.26 8.45 -17.40
C LYS A 278 5.90 8.89 -18.81
N LEU A 279 4.83 8.34 -19.39
CA LEU A 279 4.30 8.78 -20.69
C LEU A 279 3.87 10.26 -20.69
N ALA A 280 3.41 10.77 -19.54
CA ALA A 280 3.08 12.18 -19.36
C ALA A 280 4.29 13.07 -19.01
N GLY A 281 5.50 12.50 -18.89
CA GLY A 281 6.75 13.21 -18.61
C GLY A 281 7.04 13.47 -17.12
N PHE A 282 6.52 12.61 -16.21
CA PHE A 282 6.73 12.70 -14.77
C PHE A 282 7.42 11.46 -14.23
N ASP A 283 8.50 11.66 -13.48
CA ASP A 283 9.31 10.59 -12.88
C ASP A 283 9.05 10.38 -11.38
N LYS A 284 8.36 11.34 -10.72
CA LYS A 284 7.96 11.28 -9.31
C LYS A 284 6.44 11.25 -9.21
N VAL A 285 5.89 10.19 -8.63
CA VAL A 285 4.44 9.93 -8.68
C VAL A 285 3.91 9.41 -7.34
N ILE A 286 2.78 9.96 -6.92
CA ILE A 286 1.93 9.39 -5.88
C ILE A 286 0.69 8.80 -6.56
N GLY A 287 0.42 7.51 -6.35
CA GLY A 287 -0.82 6.87 -6.78
C GLY A 287 -1.94 7.12 -5.79
N PHE A 288 -3.11 7.38 -6.33
CA PHE A 288 -4.33 7.62 -5.58
C PHE A 288 -5.48 6.86 -6.23
N ASP A 289 -5.68 5.60 -5.79
CA ASP A 289 -6.76 4.72 -6.23
C ASP A 289 -7.91 4.78 -5.25
N MET A 290 -8.96 5.51 -5.57
CA MET A 290 -10.13 5.60 -4.70
C MET A 290 -11.31 4.84 -5.30
N GLY A 291 -11.69 3.79 -4.60
CA GLY A 291 -12.87 2.99 -4.88
C GLY A 291 -14.10 3.39 -4.04
N GLY A 292 -15.06 2.47 -3.97
CA GLY A 292 -16.26 2.66 -3.14
C GLY A 292 -16.02 2.42 -1.65
N THR A 293 -15.05 1.58 -1.27
CA THR A 293 -14.84 1.16 0.13
C THR A 293 -13.53 1.64 0.73
N SER A 294 -12.51 1.81 -0.09
CA SER A 294 -11.15 2.12 0.35
C SER A 294 -10.43 2.99 -0.66
N THR A 295 -9.32 3.53 -0.21
CA THR A 295 -8.33 4.21 -1.04
C THR A 295 -6.98 3.53 -0.87
N ASP A 296 -6.39 3.13 -1.99
CA ASP A 296 -5.03 2.61 -2.07
C ASP A 296 -4.08 3.71 -2.52
N VAL A 297 -2.99 3.89 -1.77
CA VAL A 297 -1.96 4.87 -2.10
C VAL A 297 -0.61 4.21 -2.26
N ALA A 298 0.16 4.63 -3.26
CA ALA A 298 1.48 4.12 -3.56
C ALA A 298 2.42 5.26 -3.95
N HIS A 299 3.72 5.05 -3.76
CA HIS A 299 4.77 6.03 -4.04
C HIS A 299 5.76 5.48 -5.05
N TYR A 300 6.25 6.36 -5.94
CA TYR A 300 7.29 6.06 -6.90
C TYR A 300 8.24 7.26 -7.08
N ASP A 301 9.54 7.00 -6.94
CA ASP A 301 10.63 7.96 -7.18
C ASP A 301 11.76 7.28 -7.96
N GLY A 302 11.50 6.98 -9.23
CA GLY A 302 12.44 6.31 -10.12
C GLY A 302 12.51 4.79 -9.99
N GLU A 303 12.12 4.21 -8.86
CA GLU A 303 12.10 2.77 -8.61
C GLU A 303 10.79 2.32 -7.93
N TYR A 304 10.33 1.10 -8.27
CA TYR A 304 9.20 0.49 -7.58
C TYR A 304 9.56 0.17 -6.14
N GLU A 305 8.78 0.70 -5.22
CA GLU A 305 8.96 0.37 -3.81
C GLU A 305 8.33 -0.98 -3.47
N ARG A 306 9.13 -1.89 -2.92
CA ARG A 306 8.68 -3.18 -2.42
C ARG A 306 8.92 -3.31 -0.92
N ALA A 307 7.93 -3.80 -0.21
CA ALA A 307 8.05 -4.26 1.16
C ALA A 307 8.32 -5.76 1.15
N PHE A 308 9.22 -6.22 2.03
CA PHE A 308 9.54 -7.63 2.17
C PHE A 308 8.86 -8.25 3.40
N ASP A 309 8.51 -7.45 4.38
CA ASP A 309 7.70 -7.84 5.54
C ASP A 309 6.38 -7.07 5.49
N THR A 310 5.28 -7.76 5.26
CA THR A 310 3.94 -7.18 5.10
C THR A 310 2.92 -7.99 5.91
N GLU A 311 1.87 -7.34 6.36
CA GLU A 311 0.72 -8.01 6.97
C GLU A 311 -0.50 -7.84 6.08
N VAL A 312 -1.14 -8.96 5.74
CA VAL A 312 -2.38 -8.99 4.95
C VAL A 312 -3.42 -9.80 5.72
N ALA A 313 -4.58 -9.21 5.98
CA ALA A 313 -5.67 -9.86 6.74
C ALA A 313 -5.23 -10.43 8.11
N GLY A 314 -4.35 -9.73 8.82
CA GLY A 314 -3.81 -10.15 10.12
C GLY A 314 -2.77 -11.27 10.05
N VAL A 315 -2.29 -11.62 8.84
CA VAL A 315 -1.27 -12.65 8.63
C VAL A 315 0.00 -12.02 8.08
N ARG A 316 1.14 -12.32 8.69
CA ARG A 316 2.46 -11.81 8.28
C ARG A 316 2.99 -12.60 7.10
N ILE A 317 3.58 -11.88 6.15
CA ILE A 317 4.11 -12.45 4.92
C ILE A 317 5.46 -11.80 4.59
N ARG A 318 6.47 -12.63 4.35
CA ARG A 318 7.82 -12.22 3.92
C ARG A 318 8.04 -12.59 2.46
N ALA A 319 7.48 -11.80 1.58
CA ALA A 319 7.65 -11.91 0.15
C ALA A 319 7.72 -10.49 -0.46
N PRO A 320 8.39 -10.30 -1.61
CA PRO A 320 8.41 -8.99 -2.24
C PRO A 320 7.00 -8.60 -2.69
N MET A 321 6.46 -7.55 -2.10
CA MET A 321 5.15 -6.97 -2.45
C MET A 321 5.29 -5.50 -2.73
N MET A 322 4.56 -4.97 -3.72
CA MET A 322 4.44 -3.54 -3.92
C MET A 322 4.01 -2.87 -2.60
N ARG A 323 4.69 -1.80 -2.24
CA ARG A 323 4.34 -1.03 -1.05
C ARG A 323 3.10 -0.21 -1.33
N ILE A 324 1.98 -0.70 -0.88
CA ILE A 324 0.67 -0.06 -1.00
C ILE A 324 0.14 0.16 0.41
N HIS A 325 -0.40 1.32 0.67
CA HIS A 325 -1.08 1.61 1.94
C HIS A 325 -2.56 1.84 1.66
N THR A 326 -3.39 1.01 2.27
CA THR A 326 -4.84 1.08 2.15
C THR A 326 -5.42 1.81 3.35
N VAL A 327 -6.30 2.77 3.10
CA VAL A 327 -7.09 3.44 4.13
C VAL A 327 -8.58 3.19 3.87
N ALA A 328 -9.35 2.97 4.94
CA ALA A 328 -10.80 2.81 4.89
C ALA A 328 -11.49 4.16 4.65
N ALA A 329 -11.19 4.79 3.51
CA ALA A 329 -11.76 6.04 3.05
C ALA A 329 -12.15 5.87 1.58
N GLY A 330 -13.41 5.71 1.30
CA GLY A 330 -13.97 5.53 -0.05
C GLY A 330 -15.28 6.26 -0.21
N GLY A 331 -15.89 6.18 -1.38
CA GLY A 331 -17.20 6.81 -1.64
C GLY A 331 -18.32 6.34 -0.71
N GLY A 332 -18.22 5.11 -0.20
CA GLY A 332 -19.19 4.53 0.74
C GLY A 332 -18.84 4.72 2.22
N SER A 333 -17.78 5.44 2.57
CA SER A 333 -17.42 5.70 3.98
C SER A 333 -18.56 6.42 4.70
N ILE A 334 -19.02 5.84 5.82
CA ILE A 334 -20.19 6.30 6.56
C ILE A 334 -19.87 7.57 7.32
N LEU A 335 -20.82 8.51 7.32
CA LEU A 335 -20.73 9.78 8.02
C LEU A 335 -21.34 9.65 9.40
N HIS A 336 -20.58 9.99 10.43
CA HIS A 336 -21.00 9.93 11.82
C HIS A 336 -20.93 11.31 12.47
N TYR A 337 -21.93 11.64 13.28
CA TYR A 337 -21.91 12.76 14.21
C TYR A 337 -22.20 12.23 15.62
N GLU A 338 -21.19 12.16 16.46
CA GLU A 338 -21.29 11.56 17.78
C GLU A 338 -20.55 12.43 18.80
N ALA A 339 -21.19 12.69 19.94
CA ALA A 339 -20.60 13.51 21.01
C ALA A 339 -20.06 14.88 20.54
N GLY A 340 -20.74 15.52 19.60
CA GLY A 340 -20.35 16.81 19.04
C GLY A 340 -19.18 16.77 18.06
N ARG A 341 -18.82 15.58 17.54
CA ARG A 341 -17.72 15.39 16.61
C ARG A 341 -18.18 14.82 15.28
N PHE A 342 -17.59 15.31 14.20
CA PHE A 342 -17.72 14.74 12.87
C PHE A 342 -16.70 13.61 12.70
N ARG A 343 -17.10 12.48 12.14
CA ARG A 343 -16.21 11.38 11.82
C ARG A 343 -16.61 10.74 10.49
N VAL A 344 -15.62 10.34 9.68
CA VAL A 344 -15.81 9.63 8.42
C VAL A 344 -15.19 8.23 8.55
N GLY A 345 -16.02 7.20 8.40
CA GLY A 345 -15.58 5.83 8.57
C GLY A 345 -15.23 5.47 10.03
N PRO A 346 -14.47 4.36 10.23
CA PRO A 346 -13.89 3.47 9.22
C PRO A 346 -14.90 2.58 8.49
N ASP A 347 -16.15 2.53 8.95
CA ASP A 347 -17.19 1.70 8.38
C ASP A 347 -17.61 2.18 6.99
N SER A 348 -17.95 1.24 6.12
CA SER A 348 -18.44 1.51 4.76
C SER A 348 -19.83 0.94 4.55
N ALA A 349 -20.70 1.71 3.90
CA ALA A 349 -22.01 1.25 3.46
C ALA A 349 -21.92 0.16 2.36
N GLY A 350 -20.75 -0.04 1.78
CA GLY A 350 -20.52 -1.01 0.72
C GLY A 350 -21.39 -0.75 -0.52
N ALA A 351 -21.71 -1.81 -1.24
CA ALA A 351 -22.62 -1.77 -2.38
C ALA A 351 -24.07 -2.09 -1.99
N ASN A 352 -24.27 -2.79 -0.88
CA ASN A 352 -25.58 -3.17 -0.35
C ASN A 352 -25.54 -3.08 1.20
N PRO A 353 -26.33 -2.19 1.82
CA PRO A 353 -27.35 -1.32 1.21
C PRO A 353 -26.78 -0.19 0.34
N GLY A 354 -25.49 0.17 0.50
CA GLY A 354 -24.84 1.30 -0.16
C GLY A 354 -25.17 2.66 0.49
N PRO A 355 -24.64 3.76 -0.06
CA PRO A 355 -25.00 5.13 0.31
C PRO A 355 -26.51 5.38 0.27
N ALA A 356 -26.99 6.39 1.01
CA ALA A 356 -28.41 6.74 1.07
C ALA A 356 -29.02 6.99 -0.33
N ALA A 357 -28.25 7.62 -1.22
CA ALA A 357 -28.64 7.87 -2.61
C ALA A 357 -28.93 6.61 -3.42
N TYR A 358 -28.50 5.40 -2.99
CA TYR A 358 -28.69 4.15 -3.74
C TYR A 358 -30.09 3.54 -3.59
N ARG A 359 -31.00 4.18 -2.88
CA ARG A 359 -32.44 3.79 -2.73
C ARG A 359 -32.65 2.43 -2.05
N ARG A 360 -31.72 2.01 -1.19
CA ARG A 360 -31.80 0.74 -0.45
C ARG A 360 -31.81 0.92 1.07
N GLY A 361 -32.14 2.13 1.55
CA GLY A 361 -32.20 2.44 2.98
C GLY A 361 -30.83 2.60 3.67
N GLY A 362 -29.79 2.84 2.90
CA GLY A 362 -28.43 3.01 3.43
C GLY A 362 -28.22 4.25 4.28
N PRO A 363 -27.11 4.32 5.02
CA PRO A 363 -26.69 5.51 5.79
C PRO A 363 -26.17 6.61 4.87
N LEU A 364 -25.96 7.82 5.45
CA LEU A 364 -25.21 8.87 4.77
C LEU A 364 -23.73 8.45 4.61
N ALA A 365 -23.20 8.64 3.40
CA ALA A 365 -21.82 8.34 3.04
C ALA A 365 -21.17 9.50 2.26
N ILE A 366 -19.89 9.42 1.97
CA ILE A 366 -19.14 10.44 1.19
C ILE A 366 -19.76 10.65 -0.20
N THR A 367 -20.27 9.60 -0.84
CA THR A 367 -21.02 9.72 -2.10
C THR A 367 -22.23 10.66 -1.94
N ASP A 368 -22.96 10.54 -0.83
CA ASP A 368 -24.12 11.39 -0.55
C ASP A 368 -23.71 12.85 -0.27
N ALA A 369 -22.56 13.07 0.38
CA ALA A 369 -22.02 14.41 0.54
C ALA A 369 -21.72 15.06 -0.84
N ASN A 370 -21.13 14.33 -1.78
CA ASN A 370 -20.89 14.83 -3.13
C ASN A 370 -22.20 15.06 -3.92
N VAL A 371 -23.24 14.26 -3.68
CA VAL A 371 -24.59 14.51 -4.23
C VAL A 371 -25.19 15.78 -3.62
N MET A 372 -25.09 15.98 -2.30
CA MET A 372 -25.57 17.18 -1.61
C MET A 372 -24.88 18.44 -2.11
N LEU A 373 -23.56 18.37 -2.33
CA LEU A 373 -22.76 19.47 -2.86
C LEU A 373 -22.95 19.71 -4.37
N GLY A 374 -23.73 18.87 -5.08
CA GLY A 374 -23.93 18.97 -6.52
C GLY A 374 -22.72 18.59 -7.38
N LYS A 375 -21.67 18.01 -6.78
CA LYS A 375 -20.46 17.47 -7.44
C LYS A 375 -20.74 16.13 -8.12
N LEU A 376 -21.66 15.33 -7.58
CA LEU A 376 -22.26 14.17 -8.21
C LEU A 376 -23.71 14.48 -8.59
N ARG A 377 -24.02 14.29 -9.87
CA ARG A 377 -25.33 14.65 -10.40
C ARG A 377 -26.06 13.46 -10.98
N PRO A 378 -27.31 13.20 -10.54
CA PRO A 378 -28.13 12.09 -11.04
C PRO A 378 -28.35 12.12 -12.55
N ASP A 379 -28.43 13.33 -13.12
CA ASP A 379 -28.67 13.53 -14.57
C ASP A 379 -27.55 12.91 -15.43
N PHE A 380 -26.36 12.68 -14.85
CA PHE A 380 -25.17 12.17 -15.54
C PHE A 380 -24.70 10.83 -14.99
N PHE A 381 -25.45 10.23 -14.08
CA PHE A 381 -25.15 8.92 -13.51
C PHE A 381 -26.05 7.85 -14.14
N PRO A 382 -25.57 6.60 -14.27
CA PRO A 382 -26.41 5.51 -14.77
C PRO A 382 -27.65 5.28 -13.89
N THR A 383 -28.78 4.93 -14.49
CA THR A 383 -30.00 4.56 -13.79
C THR A 383 -29.96 3.07 -13.40
N ILE A 384 -29.12 2.76 -12.39
CA ILE A 384 -28.85 1.37 -11.95
C ILE A 384 -29.11 1.17 -10.46
N PHE A 385 -29.77 2.13 -9.80
CA PHE A 385 -30.01 2.09 -8.36
C PHE A 385 -31.43 1.61 -8.01
N GLY A 386 -31.67 1.49 -6.71
CA GLY A 386 -32.93 0.95 -6.21
C GLY A 386 -33.00 -0.58 -6.25
N PRO A 387 -34.07 -1.16 -5.69
CA PRO A 387 -34.27 -2.61 -5.67
C PRO A 387 -34.37 -3.23 -7.07
N GLY A 388 -34.91 -2.50 -8.04
CA GLY A 388 -35.06 -2.95 -9.44
C GLY A 388 -33.85 -2.67 -10.32
N GLN A 389 -32.82 -1.97 -9.81
CA GLN A 389 -31.63 -1.56 -10.56
C GLN A 389 -31.97 -0.73 -11.84
N ASP A 390 -33.01 0.08 -11.76
CA ASP A 390 -33.56 0.85 -12.88
C ASP A 390 -33.83 2.33 -12.53
N GLN A 391 -33.37 2.82 -11.37
CA GLN A 391 -33.63 4.16 -10.86
C GLN A 391 -32.36 5.02 -10.80
N PRO A 392 -32.51 6.37 -10.91
CA PRO A 392 -31.40 7.29 -10.68
C PRO A 392 -31.08 7.43 -9.20
N LEU A 393 -29.94 8.08 -8.87
CA LEU A 393 -29.58 8.48 -7.50
C LEU A 393 -30.71 9.27 -6.83
N ASP A 394 -30.96 9.05 -5.53
CA ASP A 394 -32.02 9.69 -4.73
C ASP A 394 -31.53 10.96 -4.05
N VAL A 395 -31.65 12.08 -4.72
CA VAL A 395 -31.25 13.40 -4.19
C VAL A 395 -32.15 13.87 -3.06
N GLU A 396 -33.44 13.54 -3.10
CA GLU A 396 -34.41 13.99 -2.07
C GLU A 396 -34.08 13.32 -0.73
N THR A 397 -33.93 12.02 -0.71
CA THR A 397 -33.46 11.29 0.51
C THR A 397 -32.16 11.85 1.07
N VAL A 398 -31.20 12.20 0.21
CA VAL A 398 -29.93 12.80 0.65
C VAL A 398 -30.17 14.16 1.30
N ARG A 399 -30.94 15.04 0.67
CA ARG A 399 -31.26 16.36 1.22
C ARG A 399 -31.97 16.28 2.56
N ASP A 400 -32.99 15.42 2.67
CA ASP A 400 -33.75 15.22 3.91
C ASP A 400 -32.85 14.77 5.06
N LYS A 401 -31.98 13.80 4.79
CA LYS A 401 -31.03 13.28 5.79
C LYS A 401 -29.99 14.33 6.22
N PHE A 402 -29.43 15.11 5.29
CA PHE A 402 -28.50 16.19 5.64
C PHE A 402 -29.21 17.35 6.36
N ALA A 403 -30.45 17.66 6.01
CA ALA A 403 -31.24 18.65 6.72
C ALA A 403 -31.54 18.21 8.17
N ALA A 404 -31.89 16.94 8.36
CA ALA A 404 -32.08 16.36 9.70
C ALA A 404 -30.80 16.41 10.51
N LEU A 405 -29.66 16.04 9.90
CA LEU A 405 -28.34 16.07 10.55
C LEU A 405 -27.92 17.51 10.93
N ALA A 406 -28.12 18.49 10.04
CA ALA A 406 -27.83 19.89 10.33
C ALA A 406 -28.70 20.42 11.51
N ALA A 407 -29.98 20.01 11.58
CA ALA A 407 -30.85 20.32 12.70
C ALA A 407 -30.38 19.65 14.03
N GLU A 408 -29.86 18.42 13.97
CA GLU A 408 -29.28 17.70 15.12
C GLU A 408 -28.02 18.40 15.65
N ILE A 409 -27.14 18.85 14.74
CA ILE A 409 -25.92 19.60 15.07
C ILE A 409 -26.28 20.91 15.78
N GLY A 410 -27.26 21.64 15.27
CA GLY A 410 -27.85 22.80 15.93
C GLY A 410 -26.98 24.06 16.01
N ASP A 411 -25.85 24.11 15.28
CA ASP A 411 -24.91 25.26 15.28
C ASP A 411 -25.21 26.30 14.17
N GLY A 412 -26.30 26.11 13.43
CA GLY A 412 -26.72 27.02 12.37
C GLY A 412 -26.09 26.79 10.99
N ARG A 413 -25.34 25.75 10.81
CA ARG A 413 -24.77 25.35 9.50
C ARG A 413 -25.87 24.93 8.53
N SER A 414 -25.71 25.28 7.27
CA SER A 414 -26.57 24.72 6.22
C SER A 414 -26.24 23.23 5.97
N PRO A 415 -27.14 22.42 5.43
CA PRO A 415 -26.91 21.04 5.05
C PRO A 415 -25.69 20.88 4.12
N GLU A 416 -25.45 21.85 3.22
CA GLU A 416 -24.30 21.87 2.33
C GLU A 416 -22.98 22.09 3.10
N ALA A 417 -22.97 23.01 4.08
CA ALA A 417 -21.80 23.24 4.93
C ALA A 417 -21.45 22.00 5.79
N VAL A 418 -22.47 21.26 6.24
CA VAL A 418 -22.26 19.96 6.94
C VAL A 418 -21.64 18.95 5.97
N ALA A 419 -22.15 18.82 4.75
CA ALA A 419 -21.62 17.92 3.75
C ALA A 419 -20.17 18.28 3.35
N GLU A 420 -19.86 19.57 3.17
CA GLU A 420 -18.51 20.07 2.88
C GLU A 420 -17.55 19.76 4.04
N GLY A 421 -17.98 19.88 5.30
CA GLY A 421 -17.22 19.50 6.48
C GLY A 421 -16.81 18.02 6.46
N PHE A 422 -17.71 17.11 6.14
CA PHE A 422 -17.41 15.68 6.01
C PHE A 422 -16.43 15.39 4.86
N VAL A 423 -16.60 16.06 3.71
CA VAL A 423 -15.65 15.93 2.60
C VAL A 423 -14.26 16.42 3.01
N THR A 424 -14.16 17.50 3.78
CA THR A 424 -12.87 18.01 4.30
C THR A 424 -12.18 16.97 5.17
N ILE A 425 -12.89 16.32 6.09
CA ILE A 425 -12.35 15.25 6.94
C ILE A 425 -11.89 14.05 6.10
N ALA A 426 -12.70 13.63 5.13
CA ALA A 426 -12.34 12.53 4.23
C ALA A 426 -11.06 12.84 3.43
N VAL A 427 -10.93 14.05 2.91
CA VAL A 427 -9.75 14.54 2.20
C VAL A 427 -8.51 14.51 3.10
N GLU A 428 -8.61 14.97 4.35
CA GLU A 428 -7.50 14.93 5.30
C GLU A 428 -7.10 13.49 5.66
N ASN A 429 -8.06 12.58 5.82
CA ASN A 429 -7.78 11.16 6.06
C ASN A 429 -6.99 10.54 4.88
N MET A 430 -7.38 10.85 3.64
CA MET A 430 -6.69 10.41 2.44
C MET A 430 -5.30 11.06 2.30
N ALA A 431 -5.19 12.36 2.57
CA ALA A 431 -3.90 13.07 2.58
C ALA A 431 -2.94 12.50 3.64
N ASN A 432 -3.44 12.16 4.83
CA ASN A 432 -2.64 11.53 5.89
C ASN A 432 -2.15 10.12 5.48
N ALA A 433 -2.96 9.34 4.76
CA ALA A 433 -2.53 8.06 4.19
C ALA A 433 -1.36 8.25 3.20
N ILE A 434 -1.42 9.27 2.35
CA ILE A 434 -0.33 9.63 1.43
C ILE A 434 0.91 10.09 2.21
N LYS A 435 0.76 10.94 3.23
CA LYS A 435 1.87 11.37 4.09
C LYS A 435 2.58 10.18 4.74
N LYS A 436 1.84 9.14 5.11
CA LYS A 436 2.37 7.94 5.74
C LYS A 436 3.33 7.15 4.85
N ILE A 437 3.11 7.13 3.54
CA ILE A 437 3.98 6.44 2.58
C ILE A 437 5.06 7.34 1.96
N SER A 438 4.99 8.64 2.18
CA SER A 438 5.87 9.63 1.55
C SER A 438 6.59 10.51 2.58
N VAL A 439 5.93 11.49 3.18
CA VAL A 439 6.53 12.47 4.12
C VAL A 439 7.20 11.78 5.32
N GLN A 440 6.56 10.74 5.88
CA GLN A 440 7.15 9.95 6.97
C GLN A 440 8.45 9.23 6.60
N ARG A 441 8.74 9.14 5.30
CA ARG A 441 9.94 8.52 4.77
C ARG A 441 10.93 9.53 4.19
N GLY A 442 10.67 10.82 4.42
CA GLY A 442 11.55 11.92 4.04
C GLY A 442 11.34 12.45 2.63
N TYR A 443 10.25 12.09 1.94
CA TYR A 443 9.93 12.60 0.60
C TYR A 443 9.10 13.89 0.67
N ASP A 444 9.43 14.88 -0.14
CA ASP A 444 8.65 16.10 -0.28
C ASP A 444 7.56 15.91 -1.34
N VAL A 445 6.33 15.65 -0.90
CA VAL A 445 5.19 15.39 -1.79
C VAL A 445 4.86 16.53 -2.75
N THR A 446 5.31 17.75 -2.46
CA THR A 446 5.05 18.90 -3.33
C THR A 446 5.76 18.81 -4.68
N GLU A 447 6.78 17.93 -4.80
CA GLU A 447 7.51 17.65 -6.02
C GLU A 447 6.87 16.57 -6.90
N TYR A 448 5.81 15.92 -6.42
CA TYR A 448 5.22 14.76 -7.05
C TYR A 448 3.96 15.09 -7.84
N LEU A 449 3.72 14.31 -8.89
CA LEU A 449 2.43 14.23 -9.56
C LEU A 449 1.47 13.33 -8.76
N LEU A 450 0.25 13.77 -8.54
CA LEU A 450 -0.83 12.89 -8.07
C LEU A 450 -1.44 12.18 -9.27
N ASN A 451 -1.24 10.87 -9.43
CA ASN A 451 -1.90 10.07 -10.45
C ASN A 451 -3.17 9.47 -9.86
N CYS A 452 -4.32 9.99 -10.28
CA CYS A 452 -5.62 9.65 -9.72
C CYS A 452 -6.35 8.62 -10.59
N PHE A 453 -6.81 7.55 -9.95
CA PHE A 453 -7.60 6.51 -10.58
C PHE A 453 -8.62 5.89 -9.61
N GLY A 454 -9.35 4.85 -10.06
CA GLY A 454 -10.52 4.36 -9.34
C GLY A 454 -11.78 5.19 -9.62
N GLY A 455 -12.95 4.60 -9.36
CA GLY A 455 -14.25 5.20 -9.75
C GLY A 455 -14.67 6.44 -8.97
N ALA A 456 -14.09 6.67 -7.76
CA ALA A 456 -14.44 7.81 -6.90
C ALA A 456 -13.34 8.88 -6.83
N GLY A 457 -12.11 8.57 -7.25
CA GLY A 457 -10.94 9.42 -7.08
C GLY A 457 -11.07 10.80 -7.71
N GLY A 458 -11.59 10.86 -8.92
CA GLY A 458 -11.76 12.11 -9.67
C GLY A 458 -12.59 13.19 -8.97
N GLN A 459 -13.44 12.80 -8.00
CA GLN A 459 -14.26 13.73 -7.22
C GLN A 459 -13.45 14.48 -6.15
N HIS A 460 -12.33 13.92 -5.71
CA HIS A 460 -11.55 14.42 -4.56
C HIS A 460 -10.12 14.82 -4.91
N ALA A 461 -9.64 14.47 -6.09
CA ALA A 461 -8.23 14.58 -6.48
C ALA A 461 -7.65 16.00 -6.32
N CYS A 462 -8.38 17.04 -6.73
CA CYS A 462 -7.96 18.45 -6.56
C CYS A 462 -7.85 18.82 -5.07
N LEU A 463 -8.82 18.40 -4.24
CA LEU A 463 -8.84 18.71 -2.81
C LEU A 463 -7.71 17.98 -2.07
N VAL A 464 -7.44 16.71 -2.41
CA VAL A 464 -6.33 15.93 -1.85
C VAL A 464 -4.99 16.55 -2.26
N ALA A 465 -4.82 16.96 -3.51
CA ALA A 465 -3.63 17.66 -3.99
C ALA A 465 -3.43 19.00 -3.24
N ASP A 466 -4.51 19.78 -3.02
CA ASP A 466 -4.48 21.00 -2.22
C ASP A 466 -4.05 20.78 -0.77
N ALA A 467 -4.54 19.71 -0.12
CA ALA A 467 -4.19 19.35 1.26
C ALA A 467 -2.71 18.93 1.39
N LEU A 468 -2.13 18.40 0.32
CA LEU A 468 -0.72 18.00 0.25
C LEU A 468 0.22 19.08 -0.30
N GLY A 469 -0.33 20.16 -0.86
CA GLY A 469 0.44 21.20 -1.54
C GLY A 469 0.97 20.78 -2.92
N MET A 470 0.38 19.78 -3.53
CA MET A 470 0.72 19.30 -4.88
C MET A 470 0.07 20.20 -5.94
N GLU A 471 0.76 20.43 -7.05
CA GLU A 471 0.32 21.36 -8.10
C GLU A 471 -0.24 20.69 -9.35
N ALA A 472 -0.14 19.34 -9.45
CA ALA A 472 -0.56 18.60 -10.63
C ALA A 472 -1.25 17.28 -10.30
N VAL A 473 -2.32 16.97 -11.04
CA VAL A 473 -3.05 15.70 -10.97
C VAL A 473 -3.22 15.15 -12.37
N LEU A 474 -2.88 13.90 -12.59
CA LEU A 474 -3.06 13.17 -13.84
C LEU A 474 -4.23 12.19 -13.71
N ILE A 475 -5.11 12.17 -14.70
CA ILE A 475 -6.19 11.20 -14.84
C ILE A 475 -6.11 10.60 -16.24
N HIS A 476 -5.83 9.30 -16.29
CA HIS A 476 -5.71 8.57 -17.55
C HIS A 476 -7.10 8.22 -18.13
N PRO A 477 -7.31 8.11 -19.47
CA PRO A 477 -8.60 7.69 -20.04
C PRO A 477 -9.12 6.36 -19.52
N PHE A 478 -8.24 5.45 -19.11
CA PHE A 478 -8.58 4.19 -18.45
C PHE A 478 -8.44 4.24 -16.93
N SER A 479 -8.52 5.41 -16.31
CA SER A 479 -8.39 5.55 -14.84
C SER A 479 -9.38 4.67 -14.07
N GLY A 480 -10.59 4.45 -14.57
CA GLY A 480 -11.56 3.52 -13.98
C GLY A 480 -11.22 2.03 -14.14
N LEU A 481 -10.16 1.69 -14.91
CA LEU A 481 -9.67 0.34 -15.18
C LEU A 481 -8.13 0.31 -15.16
N LEU A 482 -7.48 1.22 -14.42
CA LEU A 482 -6.03 1.40 -14.50
C LEU A 482 -5.26 0.18 -14.03
N SER A 483 -5.79 -0.61 -13.09
CA SER A 483 -5.19 -1.87 -12.66
C SER A 483 -5.09 -2.86 -13.82
N ALA A 484 -6.16 -3.08 -14.57
CA ALA A 484 -6.13 -3.94 -15.76
C ALA A 484 -5.18 -3.41 -16.85
N TYR A 485 -5.15 -2.09 -17.04
CA TYR A 485 -4.23 -1.43 -17.97
C TYR A 485 -2.77 -1.65 -17.56
N GLY A 486 -2.43 -1.44 -16.29
CA GLY A 486 -1.10 -1.66 -15.74
C GLY A 486 -0.66 -3.13 -15.77
N ILE A 487 -1.57 -4.09 -15.55
CA ILE A 487 -1.32 -5.52 -15.76
C ILE A 487 -0.91 -5.76 -17.21
N GLY A 488 -1.57 -5.09 -18.17
CA GLY A 488 -1.21 -5.14 -19.58
C GLY A 488 0.19 -4.64 -19.89
N LEU A 489 0.63 -3.59 -19.21
CA LEU A 489 1.96 -2.99 -19.36
C LEU A 489 3.05 -3.73 -18.58
N SER A 490 2.68 -4.57 -17.63
CA SER A 490 3.63 -5.31 -16.80
C SER A 490 4.45 -6.31 -17.61
N THR A 491 5.70 -6.51 -17.17
CA THR A 491 6.66 -7.42 -17.78
C THR A 491 6.77 -8.71 -16.97
N VAL A 492 7.27 -9.78 -17.59
CA VAL A 492 7.63 -11.01 -16.88
C VAL A 492 8.78 -10.70 -15.92
N PHE A 493 8.65 -11.12 -14.67
CA PHE A 493 9.56 -10.79 -13.59
C PHE A 493 9.86 -12.03 -12.74
N ALA A 494 11.10 -12.16 -12.31
CA ALA A 494 11.51 -13.15 -11.33
C ALA A 494 12.41 -12.49 -10.29
N SER A 495 12.31 -12.90 -9.04
CA SER A 495 13.21 -12.46 -7.98
C SER A 495 13.60 -13.62 -7.07
N ARG A 496 14.86 -13.62 -6.65
CA ARG A 496 15.37 -14.57 -5.68
C ARG A 496 16.14 -13.83 -4.60
N GLN A 497 15.95 -14.22 -3.37
CA GLN A 497 16.62 -13.62 -2.22
C GLN A 497 17.11 -14.71 -1.29
N GLN A 498 18.26 -14.50 -0.64
CA GLN A 498 18.78 -15.41 0.37
C GLN A 498 19.52 -14.63 1.46
N ALA A 499 19.36 -15.06 2.71
CA ALA A 499 20.08 -14.49 3.83
C ALA A 499 21.57 -14.78 3.74
N LEU A 500 22.43 -13.80 4.13
CA LEU A 500 23.88 -13.92 4.12
C LEU A 500 24.48 -13.72 5.52
N LEU A 501 24.06 -12.69 6.26
CA LEU A 501 24.51 -12.33 7.61
C LEU A 501 26.04 -12.15 7.70
N LYS A 502 26.59 -11.28 6.87
CA LYS A 502 28.02 -10.92 6.88
C LYS A 502 28.20 -9.42 7.12
N PRO A 503 29.29 -8.99 7.75
CA PRO A 503 29.63 -7.57 7.83
C PRO A 503 29.70 -6.94 6.43
N LEU A 504 29.28 -5.68 6.30
CA LEU A 504 29.50 -4.91 5.07
C LEU A 504 30.94 -4.41 5.03
N ALA A 505 31.86 -5.27 4.61
CA ALA A 505 33.30 -5.04 4.58
C ALA A 505 33.95 -5.74 3.37
N GLU A 506 35.16 -5.35 2.98
CA GLU A 506 35.81 -5.88 1.78
C GLU A 506 36.05 -7.42 1.86
N GLU A 507 36.27 -7.98 3.05
CA GLU A 507 36.41 -9.42 3.23
C GLU A 507 35.12 -10.20 2.96
N SER A 508 33.98 -9.54 2.97
CA SER A 508 32.66 -10.12 2.64
C SER A 508 32.29 -9.98 1.15
N ARG A 509 33.12 -9.31 0.35
CA ARG A 509 32.85 -9.03 -1.06
C ARG A 509 32.70 -10.31 -1.87
N SER A 510 33.66 -11.25 -1.78
CA SER A 510 33.57 -12.50 -2.52
C SER A 510 32.33 -13.33 -2.15
N PRO A 511 32.01 -13.57 -0.86
CA PRO A 511 30.73 -14.22 -0.51
C PRO A 511 29.47 -13.51 -1.03
N ILE A 512 29.48 -12.19 -1.12
CA ILE A 512 28.36 -11.41 -1.69
C ILE A 512 28.25 -11.65 -3.20
N GLU A 513 29.37 -11.52 -3.93
CA GLU A 513 29.43 -11.71 -5.38
C GLU A 513 29.09 -13.16 -5.78
N ASP A 514 29.57 -14.15 -5.05
CA ASP A 514 29.30 -15.58 -5.27
C ASP A 514 27.79 -15.86 -5.12
N LEU A 515 27.17 -15.28 -4.08
CA LEU A 515 25.74 -15.44 -3.86
C LEU A 515 24.91 -14.70 -4.93
N ILE A 516 25.33 -13.50 -5.34
CA ILE A 516 24.70 -12.78 -6.46
C ILE A 516 24.75 -13.62 -7.74
N ALA A 517 25.89 -14.24 -8.05
CA ALA A 517 26.04 -15.08 -9.24
C ALA A 517 25.10 -16.29 -9.20
N ALA A 518 25.00 -16.97 -8.06
CA ALA A 518 24.11 -18.11 -7.87
C ALA A 518 22.61 -17.71 -8.01
N LEU A 519 22.21 -16.62 -7.38
CA LEU A 519 20.83 -16.13 -7.45
C LEU A 519 20.48 -15.65 -8.86
N ARG A 520 21.41 -14.96 -9.54
CA ARG A 520 21.26 -14.50 -10.92
C ARG A 520 21.05 -15.67 -11.87
N GLN A 521 21.81 -16.74 -11.74
CA GLN A 521 21.63 -17.93 -12.54
C GLN A 521 20.23 -18.52 -12.37
N GLY A 522 19.73 -18.57 -11.13
CA GLY A 522 18.35 -19.00 -10.83
C GLY A 522 17.28 -18.12 -11.46
N VAL A 523 17.46 -16.80 -11.39
CA VAL A 523 16.51 -15.81 -12.00
C VAL A 523 16.51 -15.93 -13.52
N VAL A 524 17.68 -16.03 -14.15
CA VAL A 524 17.81 -16.20 -15.61
C VAL A 524 17.15 -17.51 -16.06
N ALA A 525 17.41 -18.62 -15.37
CA ALA A 525 16.80 -19.90 -15.68
C ALA A 525 15.25 -19.87 -15.58
N GLU A 526 14.72 -19.19 -14.57
CA GLU A 526 13.28 -19.02 -14.38
C GLU A 526 12.62 -18.19 -15.48
N LEU A 527 13.25 -17.09 -15.88
CA LEU A 527 12.76 -16.24 -16.98
C LEU A 527 12.88 -16.94 -18.33
N ALA A 528 13.97 -17.66 -18.57
CA ALA A 528 14.17 -18.45 -19.79
C ALA A 528 13.12 -19.57 -19.91
N ALA A 529 12.76 -20.24 -18.81
CA ALA A 529 11.68 -21.24 -18.76
C ALA A 529 10.31 -20.62 -19.14
N GLN A 530 10.12 -19.33 -18.90
CA GLN A 530 8.93 -18.59 -19.30
C GLN A 530 9.02 -18.01 -20.73
N GLY A 531 10.03 -18.40 -21.52
CA GLY A 531 10.18 -18.02 -22.92
C GLY A 531 10.86 -16.68 -23.17
N ILE A 532 11.52 -16.08 -22.17
CA ILE A 532 12.31 -14.86 -22.36
C ILE A 532 13.72 -15.25 -22.81
N ALA A 533 14.18 -14.67 -23.92
CA ALA A 533 15.55 -14.91 -24.39
C ALA A 533 16.57 -14.38 -23.36
N GLU A 534 17.60 -15.15 -23.05
CA GLU A 534 18.60 -14.76 -22.04
C GLU A 534 19.24 -13.38 -22.32
N ALA A 535 19.45 -13.05 -23.59
CA ALA A 535 19.98 -11.75 -24.00
C ALA A 535 19.02 -10.56 -23.75
N ALA A 536 17.73 -10.82 -23.54
CA ALA A 536 16.72 -9.83 -23.23
C ALA A 536 16.49 -9.69 -21.71
N ILE A 537 17.16 -10.50 -20.87
CA ILE A 537 16.99 -10.46 -19.43
C ILE A 537 17.90 -9.39 -18.81
N ALA A 538 17.29 -8.35 -18.24
CA ALA A 538 17.99 -7.44 -17.34
C ALA A 538 17.92 -7.98 -15.90
N SER A 539 19.04 -7.94 -15.17
CA SER A 539 19.06 -8.36 -13.77
C SER A 539 19.77 -7.35 -12.88
N LYS A 540 19.18 -7.08 -11.70
CA LYS A 540 19.63 -6.09 -10.73
C LYS A 540 19.92 -6.76 -9.38
N PRO A 541 21.15 -6.72 -8.84
CA PRO A 541 21.45 -7.19 -7.50
C PRO A 541 21.09 -6.12 -6.45
N VAL A 542 20.50 -6.56 -5.34
CA VAL A 542 20.08 -5.70 -4.23
C VAL A 542 20.61 -6.30 -2.92
N LEU A 543 21.27 -5.49 -2.09
CA LEU A 543 21.68 -5.87 -0.74
C LEU A 543 20.67 -5.34 0.27
N GLN A 544 20.23 -6.17 1.19
CA GLN A 544 19.50 -5.75 2.37
C GLN A 544 20.50 -5.43 3.48
N ILE A 545 20.71 -4.15 3.75
CA ILE A 545 21.73 -3.68 4.68
C ILE A 545 21.06 -3.08 5.92
N ARG A 546 21.59 -3.39 7.09
CA ARG A 546 21.19 -2.77 8.36
C ARG A 546 22.39 -2.47 9.23
N TYR A 547 22.22 -1.62 10.22
CA TYR A 547 23.19 -1.53 11.30
C TYR A 547 23.17 -2.79 12.16
N ASP A 548 24.32 -3.17 12.67
CA ASP A 548 24.41 -4.33 13.58
C ASP A 548 23.57 -4.09 14.86
N GLY A 549 22.79 -5.10 15.25
CA GLY A 549 21.86 -5.04 16.39
C GLY A 549 20.52 -4.36 16.10
N THR A 550 20.31 -3.72 14.94
CA THR A 550 18.98 -3.24 14.51
C THR A 550 18.29 -4.31 13.66
N ASP A 551 16.96 -4.21 13.49
CA ASP A 551 16.16 -5.15 12.71
C ASP A 551 15.66 -4.59 11.38
N THR A 552 15.82 -3.29 11.14
CA THR A 552 15.39 -2.64 9.92
C THR A 552 16.50 -2.66 8.89
N ALA A 553 16.35 -3.51 7.89
CA ALA A 553 17.21 -3.53 6.72
C ALA A 553 16.63 -2.63 5.61
N LEU A 554 17.51 -1.89 4.93
CA LEU A 554 17.15 -1.08 3.77
C LEU A 554 17.75 -1.71 2.50
N PRO A 555 16.99 -1.69 1.38
CA PRO A 555 17.49 -2.17 0.10
C PRO A 555 18.50 -1.19 -0.48
N VAL A 556 19.61 -1.70 -0.96
CA VAL A 556 20.68 -0.94 -1.61
C VAL A 556 21.09 -1.61 -2.91
N ASN A 557 21.10 -0.86 -4.01
CA ASN A 557 21.57 -1.37 -5.29
C ASN A 557 23.05 -1.69 -5.27
N PHE A 558 23.43 -2.86 -5.82
CA PHE A 558 24.82 -3.32 -5.83
C PHE A 558 25.37 -3.60 -7.24
N GLU A 559 24.83 -2.96 -8.26
CA GLU A 559 25.28 -3.16 -9.66
C GLU A 559 26.77 -2.86 -9.88
N HIS A 560 27.32 -1.92 -9.11
CA HIS A 560 28.71 -1.49 -9.25
C HIS A 560 29.72 -2.34 -8.46
N GLY A 561 29.27 -3.32 -7.67
CA GLY A 561 30.13 -4.21 -6.89
C GLY A 561 31.03 -3.51 -5.84
N SER A 562 30.67 -2.28 -5.41
CA SER A 562 31.50 -1.47 -4.49
C SER A 562 30.92 -1.45 -3.09
N ILE A 563 31.64 -2.00 -2.13
CA ILE A 563 31.29 -1.96 -0.70
C ILE A 563 31.23 -0.52 -0.19
N PHE A 564 32.18 0.33 -0.60
CA PHE A 564 32.19 1.74 -0.23
C PHE A 564 30.93 2.47 -0.69
N ARG A 565 30.52 2.25 -1.95
CA ARG A 565 29.29 2.86 -2.50
C ARG A 565 28.06 2.33 -1.80
N ALA A 566 27.98 1.02 -1.58
CA ALA A 566 26.86 0.42 -0.86
C ALA A 566 26.70 1.00 0.56
N ARG A 567 27.81 1.28 1.26
CA ARG A 567 27.81 1.98 2.55
C ARG A 567 27.22 3.38 2.43
N SER A 568 27.74 4.17 1.48
CA SER A 568 27.31 5.55 1.26
C SER A 568 25.80 5.62 0.89
N ASP A 569 25.36 4.73 0.01
CA ASP A 569 23.96 4.69 -0.43
C ASP A 569 23.03 4.27 0.73
N PHE A 570 23.46 3.30 1.56
CA PHE A 570 22.74 2.94 2.78
C PHE A 570 22.65 4.10 3.79
N GLU A 571 23.75 4.81 4.04
CA GLU A 571 23.78 5.95 4.96
C GLU A 571 22.87 7.07 4.45
N ALA A 572 22.87 7.34 3.15
CA ALA A 572 21.96 8.32 2.53
C ALA A 572 20.49 7.91 2.69
N ALA A 573 20.15 6.66 2.40
CA ALA A 573 18.79 6.13 2.57
C ALA A 573 18.35 6.15 4.03
N HIS A 574 19.23 5.76 4.95
CA HIS A 574 18.95 5.77 6.39
C HIS A 574 18.73 7.20 6.91
N LYS A 575 19.56 8.15 6.47
CA LYS A 575 19.41 9.55 6.83
C LYS A 575 18.13 10.15 6.26
N ALA A 576 17.77 9.82 5.03
CA ALA A 576 16.53 10.29 4.42
C ALA A 576 15.29 9.76 5.19
N GLN A 577 15.32 8.46 5.57
CA GLN A 577 14.18 7.84 6.24
C GLN A 577 14.08 8.18 7.73
N PHE A 578 15.21 8.24 8.46
CA PHE A 578 15.23 8.37 9.92
C PHE A 578 15.84 9.66 10.44
N GLY A 579 16.41 10.51 9.56
CA GLY A 579 16.97 11.81 9.92
C GLY A 579 18.43 11.78 10.43
N PHE A 580 19.03 10.60 10.64
CA PHE A 580 20.39 10.48 11.18
C PHE A 580 21.14 9.26 10.62
N VAL A 581 22.45 9.20 10.89
CA VAL A 581 23.31 8.04 10.67
C VAL A 581 24.12 7.76 11.93
N TYR A 582 24.50 6.48 12.14
CA TYR A 582 25.40 6.13 13.24
C TYR A 582 26.86 6.20 12.77
N GLU A 583 27.66 7.10 13.33
CA GLU A 583 29.02 7.38 12.87
C GLU A 583 29.97 6.18 12.98
N ASN A 584 29.88 5.34 14.01
CA ASN A 584 30.84 4.28 14.28
C ASN A 584 30.20 2.89 14.39
N LYS A 585 29.00 2.70 13.84
CA LYS A 585 28.31 1.43 13.99
C LYS A 585 28.58 0.50 12.81
N PRO A 586 28.92 -0.79 13.07
CA PRO A 586 29.06 -1.78 12.01
C PRO A 586 27.75 -1.96 11.22
N MET A 587 27.90 -2.24 9.95
CA MET A 587 26.80 -2.59 9.06
C MET A 587 26.87 -4.08 8.72
N VAL A 588 25.70 -4.69 8.54
CA VAL A 588 25.54 -6.09 8.19
C VAL A 588 24.71 -6.21 6.91
N VAL A 589 25.22 -6.98 5.96
CA VAL A 589 24.42 -7.48 4.84
C VAL A 589 23.58 -8.63 5.36
N GLU A 590 22.29 -8.37 5.61
CA GLU A 590 21.35 -9.37 6.12
C GLU A 590 21.00 -10.40 5.05
N ALA A 591 20.71 -9.91 3.84
CA ALA A 591 20.34 -10.75 2.70
C ALA A 591 20.83 -10.13 1.39
N VAL A 592 20.97 -10.99 0.39
CA VAL A 592 21.23 -10.63 -1.00
C VAL A 592 20.03 -11.02 -1.83
N GLY A 593 19.57 -10.12 -2.69
CA GLY A 593 18.51 -10.37 -3.67
C GLY A 593 19.02 -10.13 -5.09
N VAL A 594 18.41 -10.81 -6.06
CA VAL A 594 18.55 -10.51 -7.49
C VAL A 594 17.16 -10.46 -8.08
N GLU A 595 16.84 -9.33 -8.70
CA GLU A 595 15.62 -9.12 -9.48
C GLU A 595 15.94 -9.21 -10.97
N GLY A 596 15.05 -9.81 -11.75
CA GLY A 596 15.21 -9.91 -13.19
C GLY A 596 13.89 -9.66 -13.92
N SER A 597 13.97 -9.04 -15.10
CA SER A 597 12.81 -8.75 -15.94
C SER A 597 13.17 -8.78 -17.43
N ASP A 598 12.14 -8.87 -18.28
CA ASP A 598 12.29 -8.71 -19.72
C ASP A 598 12.54 -7.24 -20.06
N ALA A 599 13.77 -6.91 -20.47
CA ALA A 599 14.18 -5.58 -20.90
C ALA A 599 13.65 -5.21 -22.31
N GLY A 600 13.17 -6.17 -23.09
CA GLY A 600 12.65 -5.95 -24.45
C GLY A 600 11.19 -5.49 -24.50
N ALA A 601 10.47 -5.56 -23.36
CA ALA A 601 9.09 -5.10 -23.25
C ALA A 601 9.05 -3.59 -22.98
N ALA A 602 9.40 -2.77 -23.96
CA ALA A 602 9.24 -1.31 -23.84
C ALA A 602 7.76 -0.94 -23.70
N ALA A 603 7.48 0.09 -22.87
CA ALA A 603 6.18 0.73 -22.82
C ALA A 603 5.76 1.08 -24.27
N ARG A 604 4.57 0.63 -24.66
CA ARG A 604 4.10 0.84 -26.04
C ARG A 604 3.65 2.27 -26.18
N ASP A 605 4.15 2.94 -27.22
CA ASP A 605 3.81 4.32 -27.51
C ASP A 605 2.29 4.49 -27.62
N GLU A 606 1.71 5.25 -26.72
CA GLU A 606 0.41 5.86 -26.94
C GLU A 606 0.54 6.87 -28.06
N THR A 607 -0.38 6.85 -28.99
CA THR A 607 -0.34 7.74 -30.16
C THR A 607 -0.52 9.19 -29.72
N GLU A 608 0.41 10.05 -30.08
CA GLU A 608 0.28 11.49 -29.87
C GLU A 608 -0.59 12.12 -30.95
N SER A 609 -1.56 12.92 -30.50
CA SER A 609 -2.40 13.74 -31.37
C SER A 609 -1.91 15.18 -31.40
N SER A 610 -2.19 15.90 -32.47
CA SER A 610 -1.93 17.34 -32.56
C SER A 610 -2.74 18.09 -31.49
N LEU A 611 -2.09 19.09 -30.85
CA LEU A 611 -2.73 19.93 -29.84
C LEU A 611 -3.51 21.08 -30.50
N GLU A 612 -4.76 21.24 -30.12
CA GLU A 612 -5.59 22.41 -30.45
C GLU A 612 -5.73 23.27 -29.18
N ASP A 613 -4.81 24.23 -28.95
CA ASP A 613 -4.84 25.07 -27.75
C ASP A 613 -6.08 25.98 -27.74
N LYS A 614 -7.14 25.54 -27.07
CA LYS A 614 -8.44 26.19 -27.06
C LYS A 614 -9.15 26.00 -25.72
N ALA A 615 -9.78 27.05 -25.22
CA ALA A 615 -10.75 26.94 -24.15
C ALA A 615 -11.95 26.11 -24.63
N ALA A 616 -12.29 25.04 -23.90
CA ALA A 616 -13.46 24.22 -24.20
C ALA A 616 -14.74 25.00 -23.81
N SER A 617 -15.80 24.83 -24.58
CA SER A 617 -17.12 25.35 -24.25
C SER A 617 -17.93 24.31 -23.48
N PRO A 618 -18.57 24.68 -22.35
CA PRO A 618 -19.39 23.77 -21.60
C PRO A 618 -20.63 23.35 -22.37
N TRP A 619 -21.02 22.08 -22.24
CA TRP A 619 -22.30 21.59 -22.78
C TRP A 619 -23.49 22.25 -22.10
N GLN A 620 -23.39 22.46 -20.77
CA GLN A 620 -24.32 23.19 -19.93
C GLN A 620 -23.66 23.77 -18.70
N ILE A 621 -24.35 24.68 -18.01
CA ILE A 621 -23.92 25.24 -16.72
C ILE A 621 -24.80 24.66 -15.62
N ARG A 622 -24.23 24.28 -14.50
CA ARG A 622 -24.88 23.86 -13.28
C ARG A 622 -24.15 24.50 -12.09
N GLN A 623 -24.73 24.35 -10.92
CA GLN A 623 -24.05 24.81 -9.71
C GLN A 623 -23.56 23.64 -8.87
N PHE A 624 -22.40 23.79 -8.26
CA PHE A 624 -21.96 22.96 -7.14
C PHE A 624 -21.46 23.83 -5.98
N PHE A 625 -21.51 23.29 -4.78
CA PHE A 625 -21.08 23.97 -3.57
C PHE A 625 -19.59 23.78 -3.34
N ALA A 626 -18.83 24.86 -3.13
CA ALA A 626 -17.42 24.85 -2.79
C ALA A 626 -17.02 26.16 -2.10
N ASP A 627 -16.06 26.10 -1.18
CA ASP A 627 -15.56 27.21 -0.38
C ASP A 627 -16.74 27.99 0.28
N GLY A 628 -17.66 27.25 0.89
CA GLY A 628 -18.79 27.81 1.62
C GLY A 628 -19.89 28.47 0.76
N GLY A 629 -19.95 28.24 -0.54
CA GLY A 629 -20.93 28.84 -1.43
C GLY A 629 -21.24 28.06 -2.70
N TRP A 630 -22.44 28.31 -3.26
CA TRP A 630 -22.82 27.79 -4.58
C TRP A 630 -22.11 28.56 -5.69
N ARG A 631 -21.50 27.84 -6.64
CA ARG A 631 -20.73 28.38 -7.76
C ARG A 631 -21.22 27.82 -9.07
N ASP A 632 -21.28 28.63 -10.10
CA ASP A 632 -21.61 28.19 -11.46
C ASP A 632 -20.45 27.35 -12.01
N ALA A 633 -20.75 26.15 -12.45
CA ALA A 633 -19.80 25.17 -12.94
C ALA A 633 -20.15 24.70 -14.36
N GLY A 634 -19.16 24.72 -15.25
CA GLY A 634 -19.31 24.17 -16.60
C GLY A 634 -19.39 22.65 -16.58
N ILE A 635 -20.34 22.07 -17.30
CA ILE A 635 -20.43 20.61 -17.50
C ILE A 635 -19.85 20.25 -18.86
N PHE A 636 -18.92 19.30 -18.87
CA PHE A 636 -18.25 18.83 -20.08
C PHE A 636 -18.36 17.32 -20.21
N GLN A 637 -18.73 16.85 -21.39
CA GLN A 637 -18.63 15.43 -21.72
C GLN A 637 -17.22 15.13 -22.17
N ARG A 638 -16.60 14.09 -21.59
CA ARG A 638 -15.21 13.74 -21.85
C ARG A 638 -14.93 13.49 -23.34
N ASP A 639 -15.85 12.82 -24.03
CA ASP A 639 -15.74 12.50 -25.47
C ASP A 639 -15.73 13.73 -26.37
N GLY A 640 -16.27 14.85 -25.89
CA GLY A 640 -16.25 16.14 -26.57
C GLY A 640 -14.94 16.93 -26.40
N LEU A 641 -14.08 16.51 -25.47
CA LEU A 641 -12.81 17.16 -25.19
C LEU A 641 -11.68 16.54 -26.01
N LYS A 642 -11.00 17.37 -26.79
CA LYS A 642 -9.88 16.98 -27.66
C LYS A 642 -8.54 17.38 -27.06
N PRO A 643 -7.44 16.76 -27.51
CA PRO A 643 -6.09 17.18 -27.14
C PRO A 643 -5.88 18.70 -27.35
N GLY A 644 -5.36 19.37 -26.30
CA GLY A 644 -5.16 20.82 -26.27
C GLY A 644 -6.32 21.61 -25.66
N HIS A 645 -7.50 21.04 -25.51
CA HIS A 645 -8.61 21.73 -24.83
C HIS A 645 -8.30 21.99 -23.37
N LYS A 646 -8.73 23.18 -22.90
CA LYS A 646 -8.58 23.63 -21.50
C LYS A 646 -9.96 23.88 -20.86
N VAL A 647 -10.14 23.40 -19.66
CA VAL A 647 -11.35 23.55 -18.84
C VAL A 647 -10.97 24.21 -17.54
N ALA A 648 -11.38 25.44 -17.31
CA ALA A 648 -11.16 26.12 -16.02
C ALA A 648 -12.21 25.68 -14.99
N GLY A 649 -11.80 25.48 -13.74
CA GLY A 649 -12.71 25.28 -12.62
C GLY A 649 -13.39 26.58 -12.16
N PRO A 650 -14.58 26.48 -11.56
CA PRO A 650 -15.31 25.25 -11.23
C PRO A 650 -15.94 24.56 -12.44
N ALA A 651 -15.73 23.23 -12.56
CA ALA A 651 -16.29 22.45 -13.66
C ALA A 651 -16.44 20.97 -13.31
N LEU A 652 -17.30 20.25 -14.05
CA LEU A 652 -17.43 18.79 -14.00
C LEU A 652 -17.14 18.21 -15.38
N ILE A 653 -16.22 17.24 -15.44
CA ILE A 653 -15.97 16.45 -16.65
C ILE A 653 -16.58 15.07 -16.42
N ILE A 654 -17.56 14.73 -17.23
CA ILE A 654 -18.34 13.49 -17.11
C ILE A 654 -17.73 12.42 -18.01
N GLU A 655 -17.38 11.30 -17.40
CA GLU A 655 -16.93 10.08 -18.07
C GLU A 655 -17.89 8.92 -17.77
N PRO A 656 -17.91 7.86 -18.58
CA PRO A 656 -18.81 6.72 -18.35
C PRO A 656 -18.64 6.04 -16.99
N ASN A 657 -17.41 6.06 -16.44
CA ASN A 657 -17.06 5.34 -15.23
C ASN A 657 -16.69 6.23 -14.04
N GLN A 658 -16.66 7.56 -14.21
CA GLN A 658 -16.32 8.51 -13.15
C GLN A 658 -16.77 9.93 -13.48
N THR A 659 -16.77 10.78 -12.46
CA THR A 659 -16.90 12.24 -12.59
C THR A 659 -15.60 12.89 -12.10
N ILE A 660 -15.01 13.75 -12.92
CA ILE A 660 -13.84 14.55 -12.53
C ILE A 660 -14.34 15.92 -12.11
N VAL A 661 -14.05 16.31 -10.87
CA VAL A 661 -14.37 17.64 -10.34
C VAL A 661 -13.14 18.51 -10.50
N VAL A 662 -13.28 19.56 -11.30
CA VAL A 662 -12.28 20.63 -11.42
C VAL A 662 -12.65 21.70 -10.43
N GLU A 663 -11.95 21.75 -9.30
CA GLU A 663 -12.24 22.70 -8.21
C GLU A 663 -11.87 24.14 -8.58
N PRO A 664 -12.41 25.17 -7.87
CA PRO A 664 -11.99 26.56 -8.07
C PRO A 664 -10.46 26.74 -7.98
N GLY A 665 -9.89 27.52 -8.90
CA GLY A 665 -8.44 27.74 -9.00
C GLY A 665 -7.65 26.60 -9.61
N TRP A 666 -8.31 25.56 -10.13
CA TRP A 666 -7.73 24.49 -10.93
C TRP A 666 -8.12 24.63 -12.41
N GLN A 667 -7.28 24.09 -13.29
CA GLN A 667 -7.56 23.99 -14.71
C GLN A 667 -7.21 22.58 -15.22
N ALA A 668 -8.13 21.95 -15.93
CA ALA A 668 -7.88 20.71 -16.66
C ALA A 668 -7.40 21.03 -18.06
N GLY A 669 -6.33 20.38 -18.51
CA GLY A 669 -5.85 20.38 -19.88
C GLY A 669 -5.88 18.97 -20.46
N ILE A 670 -6.29 18.80 -21.70
CA ILE A 670 -6.22 17.51 -22.38
C ILE A 670 -4.87 17.41 -23.08
N THR A 671 -4.06 16.42 -22.67
CA THR A 671 -2.71 16.23 -23.23
C THR A 671 -2.76 15.66 -24.67
N ALA A 672 -1.61 15.64 -25.35
CA ALA A 672 -1.47 15.03 -26.69
C ALA A 672 -1.84 13.54 -26.70
N ARG A 673 -1.68 12.85 -25.56
CA ARG A 673 -2.06 11.44 -25.35
C ARG A 673 -3.46 11.27 -24.76
N ASN A 674 -4.26 12.30 -24.83
CA ASN A 674 -5.65 12.29 -24.35
C ASN A 674 -5.81 12.09 -22.85
N HIS A 675 -4.78 12.34 -22.01
CA HIS A 675 -4.91 12.36 -20.57
C HIS A 675 -5.55 13.67 -20.08
N VAL A 676 -6.24 13.65 -18.96
CA VAL A 676 -6.66 14.87 -18.25
C VAL A 676 -5.56 15.23 -17.26
N LEU A 677 -4.88 16.34 -17.50
CA LEU A 677 -3.89 16.90 -16.59
C LEU A 677 -4.46 18.14 -15.91
N LEU A 678 -4.79 18.01 -14.62
CA LEU A 678 -5.24 19.13 -13.80
C LEU A 678 -4.03 19.85 -13.23
N ARG A 679 -4.05 21.19 -13.29
CA ARG A 679 -3.02 22.05 -12.72
C ARG A 679 -3.63 23.13 -11.84
N ARG A 680 -2.99 23.38 -10.69
CA ARG A 680 -3.34 24.51 -9.84
C ARG A 680 -2.86 25.80 -10.50
N ILE A 681 -3.82 26.67 -10.89
CA ILE A 681 -3.51 27.94 -11.58
C ILE A 681 -3.56 29.15 -10.64
N GLU A 682 -4.26 29.04 -9.51
CA GLU A 682 -4.33 30.08 -8.49
C GLU A 682 -3.75 29.53 -7.18
N LYS A 683 -2.82 30.27 -6.57
CA LYS A 683 -2.29 29.88 -5.24
C LYS A 683 -3.41 29.96 -4.21
N LYS A 684 -3.66 28.86 -3.50
CA LYS A 684 -4.58 28.89 -2.37
C LYS A 684 -4.01 29.80 -1.28
N ALA A 685 -4.74 30.85 -0.93
CA ALA A 685 -4.36 31.68 0.21
C ALA A 685 -4.37 30.77 1.46
N ARG A 686 -3.25 30.74 2.22
CA ARG A 686 -3.26 30.12 3.54
C ARG A 686 -4.32 30.85 4.35
N GLN A 687 -5.35 30.15 4.81
CA GLN A 687 -6.34 30.72 5.71
C GLN A 687 -5.60 31.34 6.91
N ALA A 688 -5.79 32.62 7.11
CA ALA A 688 -5.31 33.32 8.30
C ALA A 688 -6.04 32.76 9.53
N ALA A 689 -5.38 32.85 10.67
CA ALA A 689 -5.72 32.25 11.95
C ALA A 689 -7.22 32.00 12.17
N LEU A 690 -7.53 30.76 12.48
CA LEU A 690 -8.82 30.32 12.99
C LEU A 690 -9.26 31.20 14.15
N GLY A 691 -10.53 31.59 14.17
CA GLY A 691 -11.15 32.26 15.29
C GLY A 691 -10.99 31.48 16.60
N THR A 692 -11.33 32.10 17.72
CA THR A 692 -11.28 31.48 19.06
C THR A 692 -12.41 30.51 19.33
N GLU A 693 -13.38 30.36 18.43
CA GLU A 693 -14.49 29.41 18.54
C GLU A 693 -14.06 28.03 18.01
N ALA A 694 -14.39 26.98 18.77
CA ALA A 694 -14.10 25.61 18.43
C ALA A 694 -14.98 25.17 17.24
N ASP A 695 -14.38 24.97 16.07
CA ASP A 695 -15.01 24.35 14.93
C ASP A 695 -14.89 22.82 15.01
N PRO A 696 -15.99 22.05 15.11
CA PRO A 696 -15.93 20.58 15.23
C PRO A 696 -15.20 19.88 14.09
N VAL A 697 -15.25 20.43 12.86
CA VAL A 697 -14.53 19.88 11.70
C VAL A 697 -13.02 20.08 11.88
N MET A 698 -12.61 21.30 12.24
CA MET A 698 -11.19 21.60 12.45
C MET A 698 -10.62 20.92 13.68
N LEU A 699 -11.41 20.68 14.71
CA LEU A 699 -11.00 19.87 15.87
C LEU A 699 -10.63 18.45 15.44
N GLU A 700 -11.42 17.82 14.58
CA GLU A 700 -11.13 16.46 14.10
C GLU A 700 -9.90 16.45 13.18
N VAL A 701 -9.76 17.44 12.30
CA VAL A 701 -8.58 17.61 11.44
C VAL A 701 -7.30 17.74 12.28
N PHE A 702 -7.29 18.61 13.31
CA PHE A 702 -6.12 18.78 14.18
C PHE A 702 -5.87 17.55 15.06
N ASN A 703 -6.92 16.91 15.59
CA ASN A 703 -6.78 15.66 16.34
C ASN A 703 -6.07 14.59 15.52
N ASN A 704 -6.53 14.36 14.30
CA ASN A 704 -5.92 13.38 13.39
C ASN A 704 -4.48 13.75 13.02
N LEU A 705 -4.20 15.05 12.81
CA LEU A 705 -2.85 15.53 12.50
C LEU A 705 -1.88 15.28 13.67
N PHE A 706 -2.24 15.68 14.90
CA PHE A 706 -1.38 15.49 16.06
C PHE A 706 -1.24 14.01 16.46
N MET A 707 -2.29 13.22 16.32
CA MET A 707 -2.22 11.77 16.50
C MET A 707 -1.26 11.14 15.50
N SER A 708 -1.32 11.53 14.23
CA SER A 708 -0.40 11.07 13.19
C SER A 708 1.06 11.43 13.51
N ILE A 709 1.33 12.60 14.10
CA ILE A 709 2.67 12.98 14.54
C ILE A 709 3.16 12.02 15.65
N ALA A 710 2.33 11.75 16.65
CA ALA A 710 2.69 10.84 17.74
C ALA A 710 2.93 9.40 17.23
N GLU A 711 2.13 8.92 16.28
CA GLU A 711 2.33 7.63 15.61
C GLU A 711 3.66 7.57 14.84
N GLN A 712 4.01 8.63 14.12
CA GLN A 712 5.27 8.73 13.38
C GLN A 712 6.49 8.67 14.31
N MET A 713 6.42 9.36 15.46
CA MET A 713 7.45 9.27 16.50
C MET A 713 7.63 7.81 16.95
N GLY A 714 6.53 7.09 17.17
CA GLY A 714 6.56 5.69 17.59
C GLY A 714 7.16 4.77 16.53
N VAL A 715 6.75 4.91 15.26
CA VAL A 715 7.31 4.12 14.15
C VAL A 715 8.81 4.35 13.99
N THR A 716 9.26 5.60 14.11
CA THR A 716 10.69 5.94 14.06
C THR A 716 11.44 5.30 15.22
N LEU A 717 10.91 5.38 16.44
CA LEU A 717 11.50 4.75 17.62
C LEU A 717 11.59 3.23 17.45
N GLN A 718 10.52 2.57 17.03
CA GLN A 718 10.48 1.13 16.78
C GLN A 718 11.56 0.69 15.80
N ASN A 719 11.69 1.39 14.67
CA ASN A 719 12.60 1.03 13.59
C ASN A 719 14.08 1.29 13.91
N THR A 720 14.36 2.18 14.86
CA THR A 720 15.73 2.56 15.23
C THR A 720 16.20 1.99 16.55
N ALA A 721 15.30 1.40 17.35
CA ALA A 721 15.64 0.86 18.66
C ALA A 721 16.42 -0.46 18.61
N TYR A 722 17.22 -0.70 19.66
CA TYR A 722 17.92 -1.97 19.88
C TYR A 722 17.13 -2.96 20.75
N SER A 723 16.31 -2.40 21.64
CA SER A 723 15.56 -3.20 22.59
C SER A 723 14.50 -4.05 21.90
N VAL A 724 14.53 -5.35 22.16
CA VAL A 724 13.45 -6.27 21.71
C VAL A 724 12.09 -5.83 22.25
N ASN A 725 12.05 -5.26 23.46
CA ASN A 725 10.81 -4.76 24.04
C ASN A 725 10.22 -3.63 23.20
N ILE A 726 11.06 -2.70 22.72
CA ILE A 726 10.59 -1.60 21.88
C ILE A 726 10.25 -2.08 20.46
N LYS A 727 11.15 -2.80 19.80
CA LYS A 727 11.02 -3.12 18.37
C LYS A 727 10.04 -4.26 18.05
N GLU A 728 9.85 -5.23 18.96
CA GLU A 728 8.98 -6.39 18.73
C GLU A 728 7.72 -6.35 19.62
N ARG A 729 7.85 -5.98 20.91
CA ARG A 729 6.73 -5.94 21.84
C ARG A 729 6.00 -4.61 21.87
N LEU A 730 6.54 -3.57 21.22
CA LEU A 730 6.02 -2.21 21.16
C LEU A 730 5.81 -1.60 22.56
N ASP A 731 6.72 -1.92 23.50
CA ASP A 731 6.69 -1.47 24.89
C ASP A 731 7.26 -0.05 25.01
N PHE A 732 6.54 0.89 24.46
CA PHE A 732 6.83 2.32 24.50
C PHE A 732 5.55 3.14 24.27
N SER A 733 5.62 4.46 24.51
CA SER A 733 4.55 5.39 24.17
C SER A 733 5.12 6.71 23.66
N CYS A 734 4.40 7.33 22.72
CA CYS A 734 4.72 8.64 22.16
C CYS A 734 3.49 9.54 22.26
N ALA A 735 3.68 10.79 22.67
CA ALA A 735 2.59 11.74 22.83
C ALA A 735 3.08 13.18 22.59
N VAL A 736 2.14 14.07 22.27
CA VAL A 736 2.36 15.51 22.07
C VAL A 736 1.62 16.28 23.16
N PHE A 737 2.27 17.23 23.77
CA PHE A 737 1.76 18.06 24.86
C PHE A 737 1.79 19.53 24.47
N ASP A 738 0.92 20.32 25.10
CA ASP A 738 0.96 21.78 24.98
C ASP A 738 2.07 22.39 25.85
N ARG A 739 2.24 23.70 25.76
CA ARG A 739 3.23 24.45 26.54
C ARG A 739 3.01 24.42 28.06
N HIS A 740 1.87 23.96 28.51
CA HIS A 740 1.51 23.86 29.93
C HIS A 740 1.62 22.44 30.46
N GLY A 741 1.93 21.46 29.59
CA GLY A 741 2.03 20.05 29.95
C GLY A 741 0.71 19.29 29.80
N ALA A 742 -0.34 19.91 29.24
CA ALA A 742 -1.58 19.20 28.97
C ALA A 742 -1.46 18.33 27.69
N LEU A 743 -1.99 17.11 27.75
CA LEU A 743 -1.96 16.18 26.63
C LEU A 743 -2.78 16.71 25.45
N VAL A 744 -2.14 16.84 24.29
CA VAL A 744 -2.80 17.21 23.01
C VAL A 744 -3.20 15.95 22.23
N ALA A 745 -2.26 15.03 22.05
CA ALA A 745 -2.52 13.76 21.37
C ALA A 745 -1.51 12.70 21.81
N ASN A 746 -1.93 11.45 21.79
CA ASN A 746 -1.06 10.29 22.00
C ASN A 746 -1.33 9.24 20.92
N ALA A 747 -0.28 8.52 20.53
CA ALA A 747 -0.43 7.35 19.70
C ALA A 747 -1.05 6.18 20.48
N PRO A 748 -1.71 5.21 19.81
CA PRO A 748 -2.29 4.03 20.45
C PRO A 748 -1.19 3.02 20.86
N HIS A 749 -0.41 3.40 21.87
CA HIS A 749 0.68 2.63 22.46
C HIS A 749 0.29 2.07 23.84
N MET A 750 1.27 1.78 24.70
CA MET A 750 1.04 1.12 26.00
C MET A 750 0.12 1.95 26.92
N PRO A 751 -1.05 1.40 27.31
CA PRO A 751 -2.06 2.17 28.05
C PRO A 751 -1.59 2.67 29.43
N VAL A 752 -0.70 1.94 30.09
CA VAL A 752 -0.21 2.29 31.43
C VAL A 752 0.56 3.61 31.44
N HIS A 753 1.20 3.97 30.34
CA HIS A 753 1.97 5.21 30.24
C HIS A 753 1.08 6.46 30.14
N LEU A 754 -0.17 6.31 29.66
CA LEU A 754 -1.11 7.44 29.49
C LEU A 754 -1.37 8.20 30.81
N GLY A 755 -1.45 7.50 31.92
CA GLY A 755 -1.72 8.09 33.21
C GLY A 755 -0.51 8.75 33.88
N SER A 756 0.69 8.68 33.30
CA SER A 756 1.92 9.20 33.89
C SER A 756 2.63 10.26 33.05
N MET A 757 2.43 10.25 31.71
CA MET A 757 3.20 11.12 30.81
C MET A 757 2.95 12.62 31.06
N ASP A 758 1.70 13.02 31.33
CA ASP A 758 1.35 14.40 31.67
C ASP A 758 2.11 14.88 32.91
N ARG A 759 2.16 14.05 33.96
CA ARG A 759 2.88 14.35 35.20
C ARG A 759 4.40 14.46 35.01
N SER A 760 4.94 13.63 34.11
CA SER A 760 6.35 13.72 33.74
C SER A 760 6.66 15.07 33.06
N VAL A 761 5.81 15.48 32.11
CA VAL A 761 5.98 16.75 31.39
C VAL A 761 5.78 17.96 32.34
N GLU A 762 4.74 17.96 33.16
CA GLU A 762 4.51 18.99 34.18
C GLU A 762 5.71 19.13 35.14
N THR A 763 6.30 18.01 35.55
CA THR A 763 7.47 18.02 36.44
C THR A 763 8.68 18.64 35.76
N VAL A 764 8.94 18.32 34.48
CA VAL A 764 10.02 18.97 33.71
C VAL A 764 9.79 20.49 33.65
N ILE A 765 8.60 20.92 33.29
CA ILE A 765 8.24 22.35 33.20
C ILE A 765 8.43 23.04 34.55
N ARG A 766 7.92 22.44 35.63
CA ARG A 766 7.97 23.03 36.99
C ARG A 766 9.39 23.13 37.53
N LEU A 767 10.21 22.08 37.33
CA LEU A 767 11.58 22.05 37.90
C LEU A 767 12.58 22.89 37.10
N ASN A 768 12.28 23.13 35.80
CA ASN A 768 13.15 23.92 34.95
C ASN A 768 12.48 25.23 34.47
N SER A 769 11.59 25.80 35.29
CA SER A 769 10.86 27.02 34.97
C SER A 769 11.83 28.18 34.68
N GLY A 770 11.77 28.72 33.45
CA GLY A 770 12.64 29.81 33.00
C GLY A 770 14.03 29.37 32.49
N ASP A 771 14.32 28.07 32.48
CA ASP A 771 15.60 27.48 32.05
C ASP A 771 15.37 26.35 31.03
N ILE A 772 14.42 26.51 30.13
CA ILE A 772 14.14 25.58 29.01
C ILE A 772 14.47 26.27 27.70
N HIS A 773 15.43 25.75 26.96
CA HIS A 773 16.00 26.39 25.76
C HIS A 773 15.84 25.48 24.51
N PRO A 774 15.91 26.05 23.29
CA PRO A 774 15.96 25.28 22.07
C PRO A 774 17.14 24.30 22.06
N GLY A 775 16.85 23.01 21.83
CA GLY A 775 17.85 21.94 21.83
C GLY A 775 17.96 21.16 23.13
N ASP A 776 17.28 21.60 24.19
CA ASP A 776 17.25 20.83 25.44
C ASP A 776 16.46 19.53 25.27
N VAL A 777 16.93 18.50 25.99
CA VAL A 777 16.25 17.20 26.11
C VAL A 777 16.30 16.79 27.57
N PHE A 778 15.16 16.53 28.16
CA PHE A 778 15.04 16.13 29.55
C PHE A 778 14.71 14.64 29.64
N ALA A 779 15.34 13.91 30.56
CA ALA A 779 15.07 12.52 30.82
C ALA A 779 14.77 12.29 32.30
N LEU A 780 13.71 11.52 32.58
CA LEU A 780 13.36 11.15 33.94
C LEU A 780 12.79 9.73 34.00
N ASN A 781 12.98 9.08 35.17
CA ASN A 781 12.40 7.76 35.43
C ASN A 781 11.87 7.64 36.88
N ALA A 782 11.76 8.77 37.60
CA ALA A 782 11.33 8.76 39.00
C ALA A 782 9.80 8.69 39.13
N PRO A 783 9.23 7.63 39.72
CA PRO A 783 7.78 7.51 39.91
C PRO A 783 7.19 8.67 40.74
N TYR A 784 7.96 9.22 41.67
CA TYR A 784 7.53 10.37 42.48
C TYR A 784 7.42 11.69 41.69
N ASN A 785 8.00 11.73 40.50
CA ASN A 785 7.99 12.87 39.59
C ASN A 785 7.18 12.61 38.31
N GLY A 786 6.28 11.64 38.34
CA GLY A 786 5.39 11.31 37.23
C GLY A 786 5.84 10.14 36.36
N GLY A 787 6.98 9.50 36.67
CA GLY A 787 7.37 8.26 35.98
C GLY A 787 6.43 7.10 36.33
N THR A 788 6.23 6.16 35.44
CA THR A 788 5.39 4.97 35.67
C THR A 788 6.08 4.02 36.63
N HIS A 789 7.31 3.62 36.34
CA HIS A 789 8.19 2.82 37.22
C HIS A 789 9.67 3.05 36.83
N LEU A 790 10.59 2.66 37.70
CA LEU A 790 12.04 2.93 37.56
C LEU A 790 12.66 2.45 36.22
N PRO A 791 12.27 1.32 35.63
CA PRO A 791 12.77 0.89 34.34
C PRO A 791 12.35 1.78 33.16
N ASP A 792 11.21 2.50 33.26
CA ASP A 792 10.74 3.37 32.20
C ASP A 792 11.51 4.68 32.19
N ILE A 793 12.03 5.05 31.03
CA ILE A 793 12.69 6.34 30.82
C ILE A 793 11.78 7.21 29.99
N THR A 794 11.25 8.29 30.58
CA THR A 794 10.49 9.29 29.85
C THR A 794 11.44 10.35 29.33
N VAL A 795 11.41 10.59 28.02
CA VAL A 795 12.20 11.65 27.36
C VAL A 795 11.27 12.76 26.91
N VAL A 796 11.52 13.98 27.37
CA VAL A 796 10.75 15.17 27.04
C VAL A 796 11.62 16.12 26.22
N THR A 797 11.20 16.42 24.99
CA THR A 797 11.89 17.33 24.08
C THR A 797 11.00 18.54 23.79
N PRO A 798 11.36 19.74 24.28
CA PRO A 798 10.65 20.97 23.97
C PRO A 798 10.81 21.36 22.50
N VAL A 799 9.69 21.70 21.83
CA VAL A 799 9.66 22.16 20.44
C VAL A 799 9.33 23.66 20.41
N PHE A 800 10.22 24.45 19.85
CA PHE A 800 10.04 25.89 19.73
C PHE A 800 9.62 26.25 18.31
N SER A 801 8.50 26.97 18.16
CA SER A 801 8.10 27.54 16.87
C SER A 801 8.88 28.83 16.61
N LEU A 802 9.47 28.97 15.42
CA LEU A 802 9.97 30.25 14.97
C LEU A 802 8.82 31.25 14.85
N PRO A 803 8.97 32.52 15.30
CA PRO A 803 7.98 33.55 15.06
C PRO A 803 7.67 33.66 13.57
N LEU A 804 6.39 33.81 13.21
CA LEU A 804 5.92 33.89 11.82
C LEU A 804 6.61 35.01 11.03
N GLU A 805 7.02 36.11 11.70
CA GLU A 805 7.75 37.23 11.10
C GLU A 805 9.15 36.83 10.59
N GLY A 806 9.85 35.92 11.23
CA GLY A 806 11.18 35.45 10.80
C GLY A 806 11.18 34.62 9.50
N ARG A 807 10.06 33.95 9.19
CA ARG A 807 9.92 33.16 7.93
C ARG A 807 9.70 34.02 6.69
N VAL A 808 9.13 35.21 6.83
CA VAL A 808 8.92 36.14 5.72
C VAL A 808 10.22 36.86 5.35
N ALA A 809 11.08 37.16 6.33
CA ALA A 809 12.39 37.81 6.11
C ALA A 809 13.40 36.87 5.41
N ALA A 810 13.40 35.56 5.76
CA ALA A 810 14.31 34.60 5.14
C ALA A 810 14.01 34.34 3.65
N LYS A 811 12.77 34.52 3.19
CA LYS A 811 12.38 34.39 1.77
C LYS A 811 12.64 35.66 0.93
N ARG A 812 12.90 36.83 1.56
CA ARG A 812 13.17 38.09 0.84
C ARG A 812 14.64 38.41 0.65
N SER A 813 15.57 37.71 1.29
CA SER A 813 17.02 37.93 1.15
C SER A 813 17.68 36.94 0.19
N GLY A 814 17.05 36.64 -0.95
CA GLY A 814 17.67 35.98 -2.09
C GLY A 814 18.59 36.95 -2.85
N GLY A 815 19.61 37.43 -2.20
CA GLY A 815 20.72 38.15 -2.75
C GLY A 815 22.00 37.39 -2.41
N VAL A 816 22.77 37.12 -3.45
CA VAL A 816 24.12 36.58 -3.48
C VAL A 816 24.87 36.81 -2.17
N LEU A 817 25.18 35.78 -1.40
CA LEU A 817 26.19 35.82 -0.34
C LEU A 817 27.37 34.96 -0.77
N SER A 818 28.50 35.67 -0.92
CA SER A 818 29.85 35.16 -1.02
C SER A 818 30.19 34.28 0.17
N GLU A 819 31.04 33.30 -0.07
CA GLU A 819 31.62 32.37 0.89
C GLU A 819 32.08 33.06 2.17
N GLY A 820 31.50 32.68 3.28
CA GLY A 820 31.90 33.09 4.61
C GLY A 820 31.16 32.23 5.63
N THR A 821 31.92 31.29 6.19
CA THR A 821 31.59 30.43 7.32
C THR A 821 30.51 30.94 8.27
N ALA A 822 29.33 30.35 8.23
CA ALA A 822 28.40 30.38 9.34
C ALA A 822 27.66 29.03 9.42
N ASN A 823 27.94 28.25 10.47
CA ASN A 823 27.14 27.16 10.95
C ASN A 823 25.69 27.64 11.16
N ALA A 824 24.82 27.41 10.19
CA ALA A 824 23.39 27.46 10.41
C ALA A 824 22.92 26.01 10.53
N SER A 825 22.81 25.55 11.78
CA SER A 825 22.13 24.32 12.11
C SER A 825 20.70 24.39 11.57
N SER A 826 20.43 23.62 10.52
CA SER A 826 19.06 23.24 10.18
C SER A 826 18.53 22.41 11.34
N THR A 827 17.63 22.95 12.11
CA THR A 827 16.84 22.21 13.07
C THR A 827 15.80 21.37 12.31
N ALA A 828 16.27 20.28 11.70
CA ALA A 828 15.45 19.11 11.52
C ALA A 828 15.12 18.58 12.92
N ALA A 829 13.88 18.16 13.13
CA ALA A 829 13.47 17.51 14.36
C ALA A 829 14.43 16.35 14.64
N THR A 830 15.35 16.57 15.57
CA THR A 830 16.26 15.51 16.00
C THR A 830 15.47 14.53 16.82
N THR A 831 15.19 13.38 16.22
CA THR A 831 14.80 12.18 16.96
C THR A 831 15.85 11.92 18.04
N PRO A 832 15.47 11.77 19.32
CA PRO A 832 16.44 11.43 20.34
C PRO A 832 17.00 10.03 20.00
N SER A 833 18.28 9.97 19.67
CA SER A 833 18.96 8.69 19.64
C SER A 833 19.05 8.22 21.09
N ALA A 834 18.22 7.24 21.46
CA ALA A 834 18.36 6.53 22.72
C ALA A 834 19.59 5.64 22.65
N ALA A 835 20.77 6.23 22.65
CA ALA A 835 22.02 5.55 22.90
C ALA A 835 22.22 5.39 24.40
N PHE A 836 21.49 4.45 25.03
CA PHE A 836 21.79 4.00 26.37
C PHE A 836 22.14 2.53 26.34
N GLY A 837 23.44 2.26 26.42
CA GLY A 837 23.98 0.96 26.73
C GLY A 837 23.56 0.55 28.15
N GLY A 838 22.45 -0.18 28.25
CA GLY A 838 22.11 -0.90 29.46
C GLY A 838 22.98 -2.14 29.56
N THR A 839 24.09 -2.05 30.34
CA THR A 839 24.76 -3.24 30.83
C THR A 839 23.83 -3.87 31.85
N SER A 840 23.29 -5.02 31.55
CA SER A 840 22.66 -5.89 32.55
C SER A 840 23.74 -6.35 33.51
N PRO A 841 23.59 -6.24 34.81
CA PRO A 841 24.42 -6.99 35.75
C PRO A 841 24.05 -8.47 35.65
N SER A 842 25.07 -9.30 35.68
CA SER A 842 25.03 -10.76 35.71
C SER A 842 24.17 -11.31 36.83
#